data_ad394b5c1c105a42b017d4cfa52902a0
#
_entry.id   ad394b5c1c105a42b017d4cfa52902a0
#
_cell.length_a   1.000
_cell.length_b   1.000
_cell.length_c   1.000
_cell.angle_alpha   90.00
_cell.angle_beta   90.00
_cell.angle_gamma   90.00
#
_symmetry.space_group_name_H-M   'P 1'
#
loop_
_entity.id
_entity.type
_entity.pdbx_description
1 polymer ?
#
loop_
_entity_poly.entity_id
_entity_poly.type
_entity_poly.pdbx_seq_one_letter_code
_entity_poly.pdbx_strand_id
1 'polypeptide(L)'
;MNMAMYFHSMIADYYLGIWGGGRPKPFKYTEIQRHRFNLADKEGVADRKVPEQPLAFYSKDGTITRYNLRKFGELPFHLVRSRRFNDLFENVLFNYEWLHAKLSSCPLQAVLSDFEDACNFIDDQNIVRELMLVADALRLGGAILGSHPDMLAPQLIGRLLPEIGGNVNVKMLLRACDNDGAKDCALLPVYHCLHTPGGPLKYSLEGHQFAVFDFCLTSDYRYVVSISNRFITWDLSTSDMARDVNPGVEGIMQHLVLSPDNRYAAAFTTNNQSVVLNTLTSEYVIIDNPLPNEEPVCGVHLMNQFFFVYGKLGWCRFDLRGNLLDAHTNPEDSNKWPILCVEHTNLDDYRIIFWSGNMEDASMLLHTYRKKISLEPLNFHSVMVMTNNKQVLYACTTKGDYRVTKYTSDETSSQWEKVFDMPRAFNDDVEYLLQLKLDREEEMLLATSANGFIVWFLESKSDAYVLILPNGVRNISTKMMCSNSIMVSGNKNYAVAGVRKNLYVWNLETAELVKILDAHFARIIRLEALTIGNWNSVVTSSIDRSVKVWNINNIFEQVHVIDRHELQIDMISLAEECNLAVTVTRDCVGIWDLQTGRLISKLADSPLGAIVTHACITHDGKYIVSTESGNILIWNRITEQVLFKEEQQHVRQLTLVENSSKFIAVSRPKNPAGVESMKITATLFMRTIPDGKTTFTLEYLVRSHTGTSFRNVVMTSDDSFLIAPAADKGNRDCVIIYNANTGALISKIPIKLPGFKDISCITPMPNKPHWIGIIGSDKGTILDINKKKIIRTISKWSGNISRDGKYTLYAPSRGGLELLELKKGTTVKTYIPKVAEGVFTVISMFNRTDEYVLYYHSGRKTIRVFRSSDCEIIANYRVQAELSAIDSTYDGKSIVLGTVDGCVSVLAIADPKKEEIKEYIANLPSRDENWKKKTEKQRVAIKFKAAARIARVTHDLSAIIRNSNIAETIQELDENVE
;
A
#
# COMPACT_ATOMS: atom_id res chain seq x y z
N MET A 1 -42.11 9.74 -31.47
CA MET A 1 -41.49 8.94 -30.40
C MET A 1 -41.88 7.49 -30.64
N ASN A 2 -40.93 6.58 -30.74
CA ASN A 2 -41.23 5.15 -30.86
C ASN A 2 -42.01 4.68 -29.63
N MET A 3 -43.02 3.84 -29.82
CA MET A 3 -43.91 3.37 -28.74
C MET A 3 -43.14 2.75 -27.57
N ALA A 4 -42.05 2.05 -27.87
CA ALA A 4 -41.15 1.48 -26.84
C ALA A 4 -40.52 2.57 -25.97
N MET A 5 -39.97 3.65 -26.59
CA MET A 5 -39.39 4.79 -25.85
C MET A 5 -40.43 5.48 -24.95
N TYR A 6 -41.68 5.58 -25.39
CA TYR A 6 -42.77 6.13 -24.56
C TYR A 6 -43.01 5.29 -23.30
N PHE A 7 -43.10 3.97 -23.44
CA PHE A 7 -43.29 3.10 -22.27
C PHE A 7 -42.06 3.12 -21.33
N HIS A 8 -40.83 3.13 -21.86
CA HIS A 8 -39.65 3.29 -21.03
C HIS A 8 -39.67 4.61 -20.28
N SER A 9 -40.07 5.71 -20.94
CA SER A 9 -40.16 7.02 -20.26
C SER A 9 -41.24 6.99 -19.14
N MET A 10 -42.37 6.35 -19.35
CA MET A 10 -43.40 6.23 -18.32
C MET A 10 -42.94 5.40 -17.09
N ILE A 11 -42.19 4.35 -17.31
CA ILE A 11 -41.63 3.54 -16.22
C ILE A 11 -40.55 4.32 -15.49
N ALA A 12 -39.70 5.06 -16.22
CA ALA A 12 -38.73 5.95 -15.61
C ALA A 12 -39.39 7.00 -14.71
N ASP A 13 -40.52 7.63 -15.16
CA ASP A 13 -41.29 8.57 -14.36
C ASP A 13 -41.81 7.96 -13.04
N TYR A 14 -42.23 6.69 -13.08
CA TYR A 14 -42.66 5.97 -11.89
C TYR A 14 -41.51 5.85 -10.87
N TYR A 15 -40.34 5.39 -11.31
CA TYR A 15 -39.17 5.22 -10.41
C TYR A 15 -38.52 6.53 -10.01
N LEU A 16 -38.64 7.61 -10.81
CA LEU A 16 -38.26 8.96 -10.40
C LEU A 16 -39.20 9.53 -9.32
N GLY A 17 -40.35 8.93 -9.14
CA GLY A 17 -41.32 9.36 -8.12
C GLY A 17 -42.11 10.60 -8.54
N ILE A 18 -42.24 10.89 -9.85
CA ILE A 18 -42.91 12.07 -10.36
C ILE A 18 -44.37 12.13 -9.88
N TRP A 19 -45.00 10.97 -9.73
CA TRP A 19 -46.40 10.85 -9.24
C TRP A 19 -46.49 10.55 -7.74
N GLY A 20 -45.39 10.57 -7.03
CA GLY A 20 -45.33 10.35 -5.59
C GLY A 20 -45.82 11.57 -4.80
N GLY A 21 -45.97 11.42 -3.48
CA GLY A 21 -46.34 12.53 -2.60
C GLY A 21 -47.78 13.06 -2.83
N GLY A 22 -48.70 12.22 -3.29
CA GLY A 22 -50.11 12.60 -3.51
C GLY A 22 -50.39 13.26 -4.85
N ARG A 23 -49.39 13.37 -5.73
CA ARG A 23 -49.62 13.85 -7.12
C ARG A 23 -50.34 12.76 -7.93
N PRO A 24 -51.53 13.08 -8.55
CA PRO A 24 -52.23 12.11 -9.35
C PRO A 24 -51.49 11.85 -10.68
N LYS A 25 -51.51 10.61 -11.12
CA LYS A 25 -51.00 10.23 -12.42
C LYS A 25 -52.03 10.56 -13.49
N PRO A 26 -51.78 11.47 -14.43
CA PRO A 26 -52.69 11.68 -15.55
C PRO A 26 -52.67 10.45 -16.46
N PHE A 27 -53.83 9.97 -16.83
CA PHE A 27 -53.96 8.89 -17.79
C PHE A 27 -55.09 9.15 -18.77
N LYS A 28 -54.93 8.69 -19.99
CA LYS A 28 -56.01 8.73 -21.01
C LYS A 28 -56.53 7.32 -21.19
N TYR A 29 -57.87 7.20 -21.08
CA TYR A 29 -58.50 5.92 -21.41
C TYR A 29 -58.34 5.65 -22.91
N THR A 30 -58.00 4.41 -23.24
CA THR A 30 -58.06 3.97 -24.64
C THR A 30 -59.51 3.97 -25.15
N GLU A 31 -59.70 4.04 -26.45
CA GLU A 31 -61.05 3.98 -27.03
C GLU A 31 -61.86 2.73 -26.60
N ILE A 32 -61.12 1.59 -26.52
CA ILE A 32 -61.69 0.33 -26.04
C ILE A 32 -62.16 0.44 -24.58
N GLN A 33 -61.33 1.08 -23.72
CA GLN A 33 -61.72 1.30 -22.33
C GLN A 33 -62.88 2.29 -22.19
N ARG A 34 -62.90 3.35 -23.00
CA ARG A 34 -63.99 4.33 -23.04
C ARG A 34 -65.31 3.66 -23.42
N HIS A 35 -65.31 2.85 -24.45
CA HIS A 35 -66.47 2.13 -24.91
C HIS A 35 -66.96 1.06 -23.90
N ARG A 36 -66.03 0.26 -23.37
CA ARG A 36 -66.24 -0.83 -22.44
C ARG A 36 -66.82 -0.37 -21.10
N PHE A 37 -66.29 0.77 -20.61
CA PHE A 37 -66.69 1.31 -19.31
C PHE A 37 -67.68 2.50 -19.40
N ASN A 38 -68.23 2.80 -20.57
CA ASN A 38 -69.14 3.89 -20.85
C ASN A 38 -68.64 5.26 -20.34
N LEU A 39 -67.36 5.55 -20.53
CA LEU A 39 -66.58 6.72 -20.03
C LEU A 39 -66.44 7.76 -21.15
N ALA A 40 -67.61 8.24 -21.72
CA ALA A 40 -67.57 9.30 -22.71
C ALA A 40 -66.88 10.57 -22.12
N ASP A 41 -65.80 11.03 -22.77
CA ASP A 41 -65.10 12.29 -22.54
C ASP A 41 -64.41 12.52 -21.15
N LYS A 42 -64.17 11.49 -20.38
CA LYS A 42 -63.37 11.66 -19.17
C LYS A 42 -61.88 11.54 -19.46
N GLU A 43 -61.16 12.68 -19.52
CA GLU A 43 -59.75 12.72 -19.22
C GLU A 43 -59.60 12.56 -17.71
N GLY A 44 -59.21 11.37 -17.26
CA GLY A 44 -59.14 11.09 -15.83
C GLY A 44 -57.78 11.31 -15.26
N VAL A 45 -57.72 11.94 -14.10
CA VAL A 45 -56.61 11.87 -13.20
C VAL A 45 -56.66 10.52 -12.50
N ALA A 46 -55.55 9.81 -12.35
CA ALA A 46 -55.53 8.51 -11.71
C ALA A 46 -56.08 8.59 -10.27
N ASP A 47 -57.11 7.80 -9.98
CA ASP A 47 -57.69 7.69 -8.64
C ASP A 47 -56.78 7.02 -7.63
N ARG A 48 -55.73 6.32 -8.12
CA ARG A 48 -54.78 5.61 -7.28
C ARG A 48 -53.62 6.50 -6.94
N LYS A 49 -53.31 6.62 -5.65
CA LYS A 49 -52.04 7.17 -5.18
C LYS A 49 -50.90 6.25 -5.61
N VAL A 50 -49.93 6.78 -6.28
CA VAL A 50 -48.68 6.06 -6.61
C VAL A 50 -47.79 6.14 -5.40
N PRO A 51 -47.21 5.02 -4.90
CA PRO A 51 -46.30 5.05 -3.77
C PRO A 51 -45.02 5.77 -4.16
N GLU A 52 -44.46 6.46 -3.19
CA GLU A 52 -43.13 7.06 -3.33
C GLU A 52 -42.08 5.99 -3.61
N GLN A 53 -41.09 6.36 -4.39
CA GLN A 53 -39.96 5.49 -4.77
C GLN A 53 -38.65 6.02 -4.19
N PRO A 54 -38.46 5.97 -2.83
CA PRO A 54 -37.22 6.38 -2.21
C PRO A 54 -36.07 5.40 -2.55
N LEU A 55 -34.84 5.79 -2.31
CA LEU A 55 -33.66 4.91 -2.45
C LEU A 55 -33.64 3.86 -1.35
N ALA A 56 -34.01 4.26 -0.13
CA ALA A 56 -34.09 3.40 1.04
C ALA A 56 -35.36 3.65 1.85
N PHE A 57 -35.81 2.64 2.57
CA PHE A 57 -36.93 2.72 3.50
C PHE A 57 -36.40 2.75 4.92
N TYR A 58 -36.91 3.65 5.74
CA TYR A 58 -36.48 3.88 7.10
C TYR A 58 -37.48 3.37 8.13
N SER A 59 -37.01 2.93 9.26
CA SER A 59 -37.83 2.66 10.46
C SER A 59 -38.11 3.98 11.21
N LYS A 60 -38.93 3.91 12.26
CA LYS A 60 -39.32 5.09 13.05
C LYS A 60 -38.16 5.76 13.77
N ASP A 61 -37.10 5.02 14.05
CA ASP A 61 -35.87 5.45 14.70
C ASP A 61 -34.80 5.96 13.69
N GLY A 62 -35.17 6.05 12.39
CA GLY A 62 -34.27 6.59 11.35
C GLY A 62 -33.27 5.57 10.77
N THR A 63 -33.32 4.31 11.22
CA THR A 63 -32.44 3.27 10.67
C THR A 63 -32.98 2.75 9.33
N ILE A 64 -32.08 2.46 8.39
CA ILE A 64 -32.45 1.87 7.09
C ILE A 64 -32.94 0.44 7.32
N THR A 65 -34.17 0.15 6.90
CA THR A 65 -34.77 -1.19 6.99
C THR A 65 -34.52 -2.02 5.73
N ARG A 66 -34.51 -1.38 4.57
CA ARG A 66 -34.27 -2.00 3.26
C ARG A 66 -33.97 -0.95 2.21
N TYR A 67 -33.24 -1.36 1.17
CA TYR A 67 -33.04 -0.56 -0.05
C TYR A 67 -34.05 -0.94 -1.13
N ASN A 68 -34.34 -0.01 -2.06
CA ASN A 68 -35.23 -0.21 -3.20
C ASN A 68 -34.47 -0.84 -4.38
N LEU A 69 -34.12 -2.14 -4.26
CA LEU A 69 -33.36 -2.86 -5.27
C LEU A 69 -33.99 -2.81 -6.67
N ARG A 70 -35.32 -2.81 -6.71
CA ARG A 70 -36.02 -2.73 -7.99
C ARG A 70 -35.83 -1.38 -8.69
N LYS A 71 -35.86 -0.28 -7.94
CA LYS A 71 -35.49 1.04 -8.47
C LYS A 71 -34.06 1.06 -9.00
N PHE A 72 -33.11 0.45 -8.31
CA PHE A 72 -31.71 0.38 -8.73
C PHE A 72 -31.48 -0.42 -10.02
N GLY A 73 -32.28 -1.45 -10.27
CA GLY A 73 -32.20 -2.24 -11.50
C GLY A 73 -32.95 -1.62 -12.69
N GLU A 74 -34.11 -1.03 -12.43
CA GLU A 74 -35.04 -0.62 -13.49
C GLU A 74 -34.81 0.82 -13.98
N LEU A 75 -34.57 1.77 -13.06
CA LEU A 75 -34.52 3.18 -13.42
C LEU A 75 -33.39 3.52 -14.43
N PRO A 76 -32.11 3.09 -14.22
CA PRO A 76 -31.03 3.36 -15.17
C PRO A 76 -31.36 2.81 -16.57
N PHE A 77 -31.81 1.55 -16.63
CA PHE A 77 -32.18 0.88 -17.87
C PHE A 77 -33.27 1.65 -18.65
N HIS A 78 -34.35 2.08 -17.96
CA HIS A 78 -35.43 2.79 -18.61
C HIS A 78 -35.06 4.21 -19.04
N LEU A 79 -34.19 4.90 -18.30
CA LEU A 79 -33.68 6.20 -18.68
C LEU A 79 -32.79 6.13 -19.95
N VAL A 80 -31.92 5.14 -20.02
CA VAL A 80 -31.06 4.89 -21.20
C VAL A 80 -31.94 4.57 -22.41
N ARG A 81 -32.88 3.64 -22.30
CA ARG A 81 -33.80 3.21 -23.40
C ARG A 81 -34.74 4.31 -23.86
N SER A 82 -35.13 5.22 -22.99
CA SER A 82 -35.93 6.41 -23.34
C SER A 82 -35.12 7.59 -23.82
N ARG A 83 -33.76 7.48 -23.84
CA ARG A 83 -32.78 8.55 -24.17
C ARG A 83 -32.92 9.80 -23.30
N ARG A 84 -33.34 9.62 -22.05
CA ARG A 84 -33.43 10.71 -21.06
C ARG A 84 -32.10 10.85 -20.31
N PHE A 85 -31.06 11.25 -21.02
CA PHE A 85 -29.69 11.27 -20.50
C PHE A 85 -29.48 12.31 -19.39
N ASN A 86 -30.14 13.48 -19.46
CA ASN A 86 -30.05 14.47 -18.38
C ASN A 86 -30.59 13.92 -17.07
N ASP A 87 -31.78 13.27 -17.10
CA ASP A 87 -32.32 12.63 -15.90
C ASP A 87 -31.44 11.50 -15.39
N LEU A 88 -30.78 10.75 -16.32
CA LEU A 88 -29.83 9.70 -15.98
C LEU A 88 -28.59 10.27 -15.26
N PHE A 89 -28.07 11.41 -15.74
CA PHE A 89 -26.90 12.05 -15.15
C PHE A 89 -27.23 12.64 -13.78
N GLU A 90 -28.30 13.40 -13.65
CA GLU A 90 -28.68 14.09 -12.42
C GLU A 90 -29.14 13.14 -11.32
N ASN A 91 -29.88 12.08 -11.65
CA ASN A 91 -30.52 11.21 -10.65
C ASN A 91 -29.79 9.88 -10.44
N VAL A 92 -28.81 9.51 -11.29
CA VAL A 92 -28.17 8.19 -11.27
C VAL A 92 -26.64 8.31 -11.32
N LEU A 93 -26.06 8.58 -12.50
CA LEU A 93 -24.64 8.35 -12.76
C LEU A 93 -23.71 9.37 -12.10
N PHE A 94 -24.12 10.63 -11.97
CA PHE A 94 -23.37 11.66 -11.24
C PHE A 94 -24.06 12.09 -9.94
N ASN A 95 -24.92 11.23 -9.40
CA ASN A 95 -25.64 11.46 -8.14
C ASN A 95 -24.98 10.69 -6.99
N TYR A 96 -24.42 11.42 -6.03
CA TYR A 96 -23.72 10.81 -4.88
C TYR A 96 -24.62 9.89 -4.06
N GLU A 97 -25.84 10.35 -3.70
CA GLU A 97 -26.75 9.57 -2.87
C GLU A 97 -27.17 8.25 -3.55
N TRP A 98 -27.42 8.31 -4.88
CA TRP A 98 -27.70 7.11 -5.66
C TRP A 98 -26.54 6.13 -5.64
N LEU A 99 -25.33 6.62 -5.97
CA LEU A 99 -24.13 5.77 -6.03
C LEU A 99 -23.84 5.12 -4.66
N HIS A 100 -23.92 5.91 -3.57
CA HIS A 100 -23.73 5.40 -2.22
C HIS A 100 -24.78 4.36 -1.83
N ALA A 101 -26.08 4.63 -2.07
CA ALA A 101 -27.14 3.71 -1.74
C ALA A 101 -27.08 2.41 -2.56
N LYS A 102 -26.73 2.50 -3.83
CA LYS A 102 -26.57 1.32 -4.70
C LYS A 102 -25.35 0.50 -4.31
N LEU A 103 -24.21 1.12 -3.99
CA LEU A 103 -23.02 0.42 -3.48
C LEU A 103 -23.26 -0.24 -2.11
N SER A 104 -24.09 0.36 -1.26
CA SER A 104 -24.44 -0.21 0.05
C SER A 104 -25.37 -1.43 -0.03
N SER A 105 -25.96 -1.70 -1.18
CA SER A 105 -26.99 -2.74 -1.35
C SER A 105 -26.77 -3.69 -2.50
N CYS A 106 -25.89 -3.34 -3.44
CA CYS A 106 -25.60 -4.11 -4.65
C CYS A 106 -24.08 -4.26 -4.82
N PRO A 107 -23.63 -5.31 -5.51
CA PRO A 107 -22.22 -5.43 -5.90
C PRO A 107 -21.77 -4.26 -6.78
N LEU A 108 -20.47 -3.90 -6.72
CA LEU A 108 -19.89 -2.85 -7.53
C LEU A 108 -20.19 -3.03 -9.03
N GLN A 109 -20.19 -4.27 -9.52
CA GLN A 109 -20.50 -4.56 -10.92
C GLN A 109 -21.89 -4.04 -11.36
N ALA A 110 -22.87 -4.09 -10.48
CA ALA A 110 -24.21 -3.55 -10.80
C ALA A 110 -24.20 -2.02 -10.98
N VAL A 111 -23.25 -1.31 -10.31
CA VAL A 111 -23.05 0.13 -10.53
C VAL A 111 -22.30 0.36 -11.84
N LEU A 112 -21.22 -0.41 -12.09
CA LEU A 112 -20.40 -0.27 -13.31
C LEU A 112 -21.20 -0.58 -14.57
N SER A 113 -22.14 -1.54 -14.53
CA SER A 113 -23.03 -1.87 -15.65
C SER A 113 -23.90 -0.69 -16.08
N ASP A 114 -24.34 0.17 -15.15
CA ASP A 114 -25.11 1.37 -15.51
C ASP A 114 -24.27 2.35 -16.34
N PHE A 115 -22.99 2.51 -16.02
CA PHE A 115 -22.04 3.33 -16.77
C PHE A 115 -21.75 2.73 -18.15
N GLU A 116 -21.53 1.42 -18.23
CA GLU A 116 -21.26 0.70 -19.47
C GLU A 116 -22.45 0.76 -20.41
N ASP A 117 -23.67 0.53 -19.90
CA ASP A 117 -24.90 0.66 -20.67
C ASP A 117 -25.07 2.09 -21.19
N ALA A 118 -24.84 3.10 -20.37
CA ALA A 118 -24.93 4.51 -20.79
C ALA A 118 -23.93 4.85 -21.91
N CYS A 119 -22.68 4.42 -21.77
CA CYS A 119 -21.62 4.64 -22.77
C CYS A 119 -21.96 4.02 -24.13
N ASN A 120 -22.70 2.90 -24.17
CA ASN A 120 -23.13 2.26 -25.44
C ASN A 120 -24.20 3.04 -26.20
N PHE A 121 -24.91 3.99 -25.57
CA PHE A 121 -26.03 4.72 -26.17
C PHE A 121 -25.80 6.22 -26.32
N ILE A 122 -24.67 6.74 -25.79
CA ILE A 122 -24.32 8.16 -25.83
C ILE A 122 -23.28 8.40 -26.92
N ASP A 123 -23.58 9.30 -27.84
CA ASP A 123 -22.71 9.63 -28.98
C ASP A 123 -21.64 10.70 -28.61
N ASP A 124 -21.88 11.52 -27.58
CA ASP A 124 -20.96 12.59 -27.16
C ASP A 124 -19.75 12.00 -26.42
N GLN A 125 -18.60 12.05 -27.10
CA GLN A 125 -17.33 11.53 -26.59
C GLN A 125 -16.83 12.23 -25.31
N ASN A 126 -17.19 13.49 -25.10
CA ASN A 126 -16.79 14.20 -23.87
C ASN A 126 -17.56 13.64 -22.67
N ILE A 127 -18.86 13.40 -22.84
CA ILE A 127 -19.69 12.79 -21.79
C ILE A 127 -19.27 11.33 -21.54
N VAL A 128 -19.03 10.57 -22.61
CA VAL A 128 -18.50 9.20 -22.47
C VAL A 128 -17.19 9.19 -21.70
N ARG A 129 -16.29 10.15 -21.95
CA ARG A 129 -15.05 10.29 -21.17
C ARG A 129 -15.33 10.57 -19.70
N GLU A 130 -16.25 11.50 -19.37
CA GLU A 130 -16.61 11.77 -17.96
C GLU A 130 -17.18 10.52 -17.26
N LEU A 131 -18.05 9.77 -17.93
CA LEU A 131 -18.60 8.51 -17.42
C LEU A 131 -17.51 7.47 -17.16
N MET A 132 -16.59 7.30 -18.12
CA MET A 132 -15.47 6.37 -17.98
C MET A 132 -14.51 6.76 -16.84
N LEU A 133 -14.26 8.06 -16.64
CA LEU A 133 -13.45 8.54 -15.51
C LEU A 133 -14.07 8.15 -14.17
N VAL A 134 -15.37 8.33 -14.01
CA VAL A 134 -16.06 7.93 -12.76
C VAL A 134 -16.09 6.41 -12.60
N ALA A 135 -16.42 5.66 -13.65
CA ALA A 135 -16.41 4.20 -13.62
C ALA A 135 -15.02 3.63 -13.26
N ASP A 136 -13.95 4.16 -13.86
CA ASP A 136 -12.57 3.75 -13.55
C ASP A 136 -12.16 4.16 -12.12
N ALA A 137 -12.62 5.32 -11.62
CA ALA A 137 -12.39 5.71 -10.22
C ALA A 137 -13.05 4.75 -9.24
N LEU A 138 -14.28 4.30 -9.55
CA LEU A 138 -15.00 3.29 -8.78
C LEU A 138 -14.28 1.93 -8.84
N ARG A 139 -13.81 1.50 -10.02
CA ARG A 139 -13.01 0.27 -10.17
C ARG A 139 -11.73 0.29 -9.35
N LEU A 140 -10.98 1.38 -9.40
CA LEU A 140 -9.75 1.55 -8.60
C LEU A 140 -10.01 1.53 -7.09
N GLY A 141 -11.20 1.96 -6.66
CA GLY A 141 -11.65 1.89 -5.28
C GLY A 141 -12.37 0.59 -4.90
N GLY A 142 -12.57 -0.34 -5.83
CA GLY A 142 -13.47 -1.48 -5.69
C GLY A 142 -13.23 -2.35 -4.46
N ALA A 143 -11.97 -2.69 -4.19
CA ALA A 143 -11.58 -3.48 -3.02
C ALA A 143 -11.96 -2.82 -1.66
N ILE A 144 -12.07 -1.50 -1.63
CA ILE A 144 -12.49 -0.75 -0.45
C ILE A 144 -14.01 -0.57 -0.46
N LEU A 145 -14.57 -0.14 -1.59
CA LEU A 145 -15.98 0.22 -1.72
C LEU A 145 -16.91 -0.99 -1.55
N GLY A 146 -16.50 -2.18 -1.95
CA GLY A 146 -17.28 -3.41 -1.76
C GLY A 146 -17.53 -3.75 -0.29
N SER A 147 -16.64 -3.36 0.62
CA SER A 147 -16.78 -3.59 2.07
C SER A 147 -17.08 -2.33 2.89
N HIS A 148 -16.78 -1.16 2.34
CA HIS A 148 -16.90 0.14 3.00
C HIS A 148 -17.47 1.19 2.04
N PRO A 149 -18.77 1.12 1.70
CA PRO A 149 -19.42 2.07 0.78
C PRO A 149 -19.40 3.51 1.30
N ASP A 150 -19.31 3.70 2.61
CA ASP A 150 -19.09 5.00 3.27
C ASP A 150 -17.79 5.71 2.81
N MET A 151 -16.84 4.98 2.26
CA MET A 151 -15.61 5.54 1.68
C MET A 151 -15.81 6.13 0.26
N LEU A 152 -17.01 6.16 -0.30
CA LEU A 152 -17.26 6.62 -1.66
C LEU A 152 -16.75 8.05 -1.91
N ALA A 153 -17.12 9.00 -1.06
CA ALA A 153 -16.69 10.40 -1.22
C ALA A 153 -15.16 10.56 -1.13
N PRO A 154 -14.45 10.03 -0.10
CA PRO A 154 -12.99 10.08 -0.07
C PRO A 154 -12.31 9.45 -1.29
N GLN A 155 -12.83 8.33 -1.81
CA GLN A 155 -12.27 7.66 -2.99
C GLN A 155 -12.45 8.49 -4.27
N LEU A 156 -13.63 9.04 -4.50
CA LEU A 156 -13.89 9.88 -5.67
C LEU A 156 -13.09 11.19 -5.63
N ILE A 157 -13.09 11.88 -4.49
CA ILE A 157 -12.35 13.13 -4.32
C ILE A 157 -10.85 12.89 -4.52
N GLY A 158 -10.29 11.90 -3.81
CA GLY A 158 -8.86 11.61 -3.87
C GLY A 158 -8.34 11.23 -5.26
N ARG A 159 -9.22 10.76 -6.16
CA ARG A 159 -8.87 10.33 -7.52
C ARG A 159 -9.23 11.33 -8.62
N LEU A 160 -10.37 12.01 -8.51
CA LEU A 160 -10.96 12.81 -9.60
C LEU A 160 -10.70 14.31 -9.49
N LEU A 161 -10.16 14.81 -8.38
CA LEU A 161 -9.84 16.24 -8.22
C LEU A 161 -9.06 16.84 -9.40
N PRO A 162 -8.05 16.16 -10.00
CA PRO A 162 -7.33 16.70 -11.14
C PRO A 162 -8.19 16.83 -12.41
N GLU A 163 -9.34 16.19 -12.46
CA GLU A 163 -10.21 16.12 -13.64
C GLU A 163 -11.38 17.12 -13.61
N ILE A 164 -11.50 17.96 -12.58
CA ILE A 164 -12.61 18.94 -12.48
C ILE A 164 -12.56 20.06 -13.54
N GLY A 165 -11.36 20.32 -14.08
CA GLY A 165 -11.18 21.32 -15.14
C GLY A 165 -11.62 20.78 -16.50
N GLY A 166 -12.79 21.22 -16.99
CA GLY A 166 -13.35 20.80 -18.28
C GLY A 166 -14.34 19.64 -18.20
N ASN A 167 -14.54 19.01 -17.05
CA ASN A 167 -15.51 17.92 -16.83
C ASN A 167 -16.60 18.38 -15.84
N VAL A 168 -17.70 18.90 -16.39
CA VAL A 168 -18.76 19.58 -15.61
C VAL A 168 -19.48 18.61 -14.67
N ASN A 169 -19.83 17.41 -15.17
CA ASN A 169 -20.56 16.42 -14.36
C ASN A 169 -19.70 15.87 -13.24
N VAL A 170 -18.41 15.59 -13.51
CA VAL A 170 -17.43 15.18 -12.49
C VAL A 170 -17.32 16.25 -11.40
N LYS A 171 -17.25 17.53 -11.78
CA LYS A 171 -17.20 18.64 -10.82
C LYS A 171 -18.44 18.69 -9.95
N MET A 172 -19.64 18.51 -10.52
CA MET A 172 -20.90 18.48 -9.77
C MET A 172 -20.93 17.30 -8.80
N LEU A 173 -20.50 16.10 -9.22
CA LEU A 173 -20.40 14.93 -8.37
C LEU A 173 -19.45 15.15 -7.19
N LEU A 174 -18.26 15.73 -7.41
CA LEU A 174 -17.32 16.01 -6.33
C LEU A 174 -17.83 17.05 -5.34
N ARG A 175 -18.60 18.05 -5.79
CA ARG A 175 -19.28 18.98 -4.89
C ARG A 175 -20.32 18.27 -4.00
N ALA A 176 -21.08 17.32 -4.57
CA ALA A 176 -21.98 16.50 -3.78
C ALA A 176 -21.20 15.61 -2.78
N CYS A 177 -20.03 15.07 -3.17
CA CYS A 177 -19.15 14.36 -2.25
C CYS A 177 -18.67 15.23 -1.07
N ASP A 178 -18.29 16.49 -1.33
CA ASP A 178 -17.88 17.43 -0.28
C ASP A 178 -19.03 17.77 0.69
N ASN A 179 -20.28 17.89 0.21
CA ASN A 179 -21.42 18.28 1.01
C ASN A 179 -22.14 17.10 1.69
N ASP A 180 -22.46 16.07 0.91
CA ASP A 180 -23.29 14.96 1.37
C ASP A 180 -22.43 13.77 1.81
N GLY A 181 -21.31 13.53 1.15
CA GLY A 181 -20.40 12.46 1.49
C GLY A 181 -19.73 12.61 2.85
N ALA A 182 -19.60 13.83 3.36
CA ALA A 182 -19.13 14.09 4.71
C ALA A 182 -20.02 13.49 5.82
N LYS A 183 -21.31 13.20 5.53
CA LYS A 183 -22.22 12.54 6.46
C LYS A 183 -21.88 11.05 6.64
N ASP A 184 -21.34 10.42 5.61
CA ASP A 184 -20.99 9.00 5.61
C ASP A 184 -19.56 8.80 6.12
N CYS A 185 -18.61 9.64 5.65
CA CYS A 185 -17.23 9.66 6.11
C CYS A 185 -16.70 11.09 6.18
N ALA A 186 -16.55 11.62 7.38
CA ALA A 186 -16.10 12.99 7.62
C ALA A 186 -14.58 13.21 7.44
N LEU A 187 -13.84 12.30 6.78
CA LEU A 187 -12.45 12.50 6.39
C LEU A 187 -12.35 12.63 4.87
N LEU A 188 -12.20 13.86 4.39
CA LEU A 188 -12.17 14.17 2.96
C LEU A 188 -10.77 14.63 2.52
N PRO A 189 -10.23 14.13 1.39
CA PRO A 189 -8.96 14.58 0.87
C PRO A 189 -8.93 16.08 0.57
N VAL A 190 -7.89 16.75 1.08
CA VAL A 190 -7.64 18.18 0.81
C VAL A 190 -7.18 18.38 -0.63
N TYR A 191 -6.41 17.44 -1.14
CA TYR A 191 -5.90 17.42 -2.51
C TYR A 191 -5.91 16.00 -3.08
N HIS A 192 -5.56 15.87 -4.34
CA HIS A 192 -5.40 14.59 -5.03
C HIS A 192 -4.29 13.74 -4.38
N CYS A 193 -4.67 12.62 -3.80
CA CYS A 193 -3.76 11.73 -3.06
C CYS A 193 -3.90 10.24 -3.38
N LEU A 194 -4.73 9.88 -4.37
CA LEU A 194 -4.96 8.52 -4.83
C LEU A 194 -4.69 8.40 -6.33
N HIS A 195 -4.38 7.20 -6.81
CA HIS A 195 -4.20 6.95 -8.24
C HIS A 195 -5.40 7.45 -9.05
N THR A 196 -5.14 8.26 -10.08
CA THR A 196 -6.17 8.77 -10.97
C THR A 196 -6.65 7.72 -11.96
N PRO A 197 -7.93 7.78 -12.38
CA PRO A 197 -8.46 6.91 -13.42
C PRO A 197 -7.89 7.23 -14.81
N GLY A 198 -8.19 6.39 -15.79
CA GLY A 198 -7.79 6.57 -17.20
C GLY A 198 -6.42 5.98 -17.54
N GLY A 199 -5.55 5.71 -16.55
CA GLY A 199 -4.22 5.15 -16.77
C GLY A 199 -4.19 3.62 -16.95
N PRO A 200 -2.98 3.06 -16.96
CA PRO A 200 -2.79 1.61 -17.09
C PRO A 200 -3.27 0.81 -15.88
N LEU A 201 -3.23 1.36 -14.67
CA LEU A 201 -3.74 0.68 -13.47
C LEU A 201 -5.27 0.64 -13.51
N LYS A 202 -5.85 -0.57 -13.46
CA LYS A 202 -7.31 -0.78 -13.48
C LYS A 202 -7.87 -1.23 -12.13
N TYR A 203 -7.17 -2.12 -11.43
CA TYR A 203 -7.58 -2.63 -10.13
C TYR A 203 -6.43 -2.61 -9.15
N SER A 204 -6.72 -2.29 -7.89
CA SER A 204 -5.84 -2.48 -6.74
C SER A 204 -6.58 -3.33 -5.72
N LEU A 205 -6.23 -4.61 -5.64
CA LEU A 205 -6.89 -5.60 -4.80
C LEU A 205 -6.19 -5.62 -3.44
N GLU A 206 -6.78 -4.97 -2.46
CA GLU A 206 -6.22 -4.73 -1.14
C GLU A 206 -7.05 -5.42 -0.05
N GLY A 207 -6.48 -6.37 0.66
CA GLY A 207 -7.15 -7.12 1.73
C GLY A 207 -6.19 -7.88 2.62
N HIS A 208 -5.01 -8.20 2.11
CA HIS A 208 -3.99 -8.90 2.89
C HIS A 208 -3.42 -8.05 4.02
N GLN A 209 -3.21 -8.67 5.17
CA GLN A 209 -2.59 -8.04 6.34
C GLN A 209 -1.05 -8.04 6.26
N PHE A 210 -0.50 -9.00 5.50
CA PHE A 210 0.94 -9.18 5.30
C PHE A 210 1.26 -9.21 3.81
N ALA A 211 2.55 -9.24 3.47
CA ALA A 211 3.03 -9.32 2.10
C ALA A 211 2.35 -10.45 1.30
N VAL A 212 2.02 -10.19 0.04
CA VAL A 212 1.48 -11.20 -0.87
C VAL A 212 2.66 -11.92 -1.52
N PHE A 213 2.88 -13.17 -1.10
CA PHE A 213 4.04 -13.94 -1.55
C PHE A 213 3.81 -14.67 -2.85
N ASP A 214 2.55 -15.01 -3.16
CA ASP A 214 2.23 -15.65 -4.42
C ASP A 214 0.75 -15.46 -4.79
N PHE A 215 0.43 -15.66 -6.06
CA PHE A 215 -0.93 -15.73 -6.56
C PHE A 215 -1.03 -16.66 -7.77
N CYS A 216 -2.21 -17.21 -8.00
CA CYS A 216 -2.54 -17.96 -9.21
C CYS A 216 -3.84 -17.45 -9.81
N LEU A 217 -3.93 -17.55 -11.14
CA LEU A 217 -5.14 -17.28 -11.91
C LEU A 217 -5.90 -18.57 -12.14
N THR A 218 -7.22 -18.52 -12.07
CA THR A 218 -8.05 -19.64 -12.55
C THR A 218 -7.96 -19.76 -14.07
N SER A 219 -8.21 -20.95 -14.59
CA SER A 219 -8.07 -21.25 -16.03
C SER A 219 -9.01 -20.42 -16.92
N ASP A 220 -10.13 -19.94 -16.36
CA ASP A 220 -11.08 -19.04 -17.01
C ASP A 220 -10.71 -17.54 -16.85
N TYR A 221 -9.62 -17.24 -16.13
CA TYR A 221 -9.15 -15.88 -15.79
C TYR A 221 -10.16 -14.99 -15.05
N ARG A 222 -11.17 -15.57 -14.49
CA ARG A 222 -12.16 -14.84 -13.73
C ARG A 222 -11.69 -14.51 -12.31
N TYR A 223 -10.94 -15.44 -11.71
CA TYR A 223 -10.52 -15.29 -10.32
C TYR A 223 -9.01 -15.28 -10.18
N VAL A 224 -8.54 -14.49 -9.21
CA VAL A 224 -7.18 -14.54 -8.66
C VAL A 224 -7.26 -15.12 -7.27
N VAL A 225 -6.51 -16.17 -6.99
CA VAL A 225 -6.27 -16.64 -5.63
C VAL A 225 -4.90 -16.14 -5.21
N SER A 226 -4.80 -15.44 -4.10
CA SER A 226 -3.56 -14.87 -3.57
C SER A 226 -3.32 -15.32 -2.14
N ILE A 227 -2.05 -15.44 -1.75
CA ILE A 227 -1.65 -15.92 -0.42
C ILE A 227 -0.71 -14.97 0.31
N SER A 228 -0.90 -14.93 1.63
CA SER A 228 0.06 -14.40 2.61
C SER A 228 0.03 -15.30 3.87
N ASN A 229 -0.67 -14.95 4.93
CA ASN A 229 -1.06 -15.82 6.03
C ASN A 229 -2.49 -16.40 5.85
N ARG A 230 -3.15 -16.04 4.78
CA ARG A 230 -4.52 -16.44 4.40
C ARG A 230 -4.65 -16.56 2.89
N PHE A 231 -5.67 -17.28 2.46
CA PHE A 231 -6.07 -17.31 1.06
C PHE A 231 -7.15 -16.28 0.81
N ILE A 232 -6.93 -15.42 -0.18
CA ILE A 232 -7.97 -14.49 -0.65
C ILE A 232 -8.23 -14.76 -2.13
N THR A 233 -9.51 -14.96 -2.46
CA THR A 233 -9.97 -15.10 -3.83
C THR A 233 -10.65 -13.80 -4.28
N TRP A 234 -10.18 -13.25 -5.37
CA TRP A 234 -10.67 -12.01 -5.97
C TRP A 234 -11.38 -12.31 -7.29
N ASP A 235 -12.55 -11.73 -7.50
CA ASP A 235 -13.21 -11.75 -8.80
C ASP A 235 -12.66 -10.58 -9.65
N LEU A 236 -11.97 -10.89 -10.73
CA LEU A 236 -11.37 -9.88 -11.62
C LEU A 236 -12.39 -9.08 -12.42
N SER A 237 -13.62 -9.57 -12.56
CA SER A 237 -14.67 -8.84 -13.25
C SER A 237 -15.26 -7.72 -12.39
N THR A 238 -15.26 -7.90 -11.07
CA THR A 238 -15.87 -6.98 -10.11
C THR A 238 -14.88 -6.26 -9.21
N SER A 239 -13.63 -6.76 -9.15
CA SER A 239 -12.61 -6.41 -8.14
C SER A 239 -13.02 -6.72 -6.69
N ASP A 240 -14.08 -7.48 -6.47
CA ASP A 240 -14.57 -7.84 -5.15
C ASP A 240 -13.76 -8.99 -4.54
N MET A 241 -13.65 -8.99 -3.23
CA MET A 241 -13.15 -10.13 -2.47
C MET A 241 -14.24 -11.21 -2.41
N ALA A 242 -14.12 -12.22 -3.26
CA ALA A 242 -15.10 -13.31 -3.31
C ALA A 242 -15.02 -14.21 -2.08
N ARG A 243 -13.81 -14.44 -1.54
CA ARG A 243 -13.58 -15.28 -0.35
C ARG A 243 -12.32 -14.86 0.39
N ASP A 244 -12.36 -15.01 1.71
CA ASP A 244 -11.23 -14.83 2.62
C ASP A 244 -11.18 -16.00 3.61
N VAL A 245 -10.16 -16.84 3.50
CA VAL A 245 -9.99 -18.03 4.32
C VAL A 245 -8.68 -17.96 5.08
N ASN A 246 -8.78 -17.93 6.41
CA ASN A 246 -7.63 -17.98 7.29
C ASN A 246 -7.50 -19.40 7.87
N PRO A 247 -6.55 -20.22 7.41
CA PRO A 247 -6.35 -21.57 7.92
C PRO A 247 -5.71 -21.59 9.32
N GLY A 248 -5.24 -20.45 9.84
CA GLY A 248 -4.59 -20.39 11.15
C GLY A 248 -3.22 -21.04 11.20
N VAL A 249 -2.53 -21.15 10.06
CA VAL A 249 -1.18 -21.73 9.99
C VAL A 249 -0.14 -20.86 10.65
N GLU A 250 0.89 -21.50 11.16
CA GLU A 250 2.08 -20.82 11.65
C GLU A 250 3.04 -20.49 10.50
N GLY A 251 3.53 -19.25 10.46
CA GLY A 251 4.46 -18.81 9.45
C GLY A 251 3.77 -18.21 8.20
N ILE A 252 4.56 -18.04 7.15
CA ILE A 252 4.16 -17.38 5.91
C ILE A 252 3.95 -18.45 4.85
N MET A 253 2.79 -18.42 4.17
CA MET A 253 2.53 -19.30 3.04
C MET A 253 3.32 -18.87 1.80
N GLN A 254 3.87 -19.83 1.09
CA GLN A 254 4.67 -19.65 -0.12
C GLN A 254 4.22 -20.64 -1.19
N HIS A 255 4.49 -20.32 -2.43
CA HIS A 255 4.29 -21.19 -3.59
C HIS A 255 2.87 -21.73 -3.71
N LEU A 256 1.99 -20.92 -4.28
CA LEU A 256 0.60 -21.27 -4.54
C LEU A 256 0.46 -22.04 -5.86
N VAL A 257 -0.27 -23.11 -5.83
CA VAL A 257 -0.69 -23.87 -7.01
C VAL A 257 -2.18 -24.13 -6.98
N LEU A 258 -2.83 -24.12 -8.14
CA LEU A 258 -4.23 -24.52 -8.32
C LEU A 258 -4.31 -25.87 -8.99
N SER A 259 -5.35 -26.66 -8.65
CA SER A 259 -5.67 -27.87 -9.39
C SER A 259 -6.12 -27.52 -10.82
N PRO A 260 -5.93 -28.42 -11.80
CA PRO A 260 -6.34 -28.20 -13.18
C PRO A 260 -7.82 -27.81 -13.35
N ASP A 261 -8.69 -28.28 -12.46
CA ASP A 261 -10.12 -27.97 -12.42
C ASP A 261 -10.47 -26.72 -11.58
N ASN A 262 -9.47 -26.01 -11.01
CA ASN A 262 -9.57 -24.85 -10.15
C ASN A 262 -10.35 -25.05 -8.83
N ARG A 263 -10.66 -26.30 -8.46
CA ARG A 263 -11.43 -26.60 -7.23
C ARG A 263 -10.60 -26.57 -5.96
N TYR A 264 -9.29 -26.76 -6.10
CA TYR A 264 -8.38 -26.81 -4.97
C TYR A 264 -7.21 -25.87 -5.18
N ALA A 265 -6.72 -25.34 -4.08
CA ALA A 265 -5.50 -24.54 -4.00
C ALA A 265 -4.58 -25.14 -2.95
N ALA A 266 -3.29 -25.24 -3.23
CA ALA A 266 -2.31 -25.74 -2.26
C ALA A 266 -1.15 -24.77 -2.12
N ALA A 267 -0.63 -24.64 -0.89
CA ALA A 267 0.54 -23.86 -0.55
C ALA A 267 1.30 -24.52 0.61
N PHE A 268 2.54 -24.13 0.83
CA PHE A 268 3.28 -24.53 2.02
C PHE A 268 3.77 -23.33 2.81
N THR A 269 4.07 -23.52 4.09
CA THR A 269 4.52 -22.44 4.97
C THR A 269 6.02 -22.52 5.26
N THR A 270 6.57 -21.40 5.70
CA THR A 270 7.96 -21.33 6.20
C THR A 270 8.21 -22.21 7.42
N ASN A 271 7.17 -22.63 8.12
CA ASN A 271 7.24 -23.52 9.30
C ASN A 271 6.93 -25.00 8.95
N ASN A 272 7.16 -25.35 7.69
CA ASN A 272 7.06 -26.75 7.23
C ASN A 272 5.65 -27.35 7.33
N GLN A 273 4.61 -26.54 7.12
CA GLN A 273 3.22 -26.98 7.01
C GLN A 273 2.78 -26.94 5.53
N SER A 274 1.99 -27.91 5.09
CA SER A 274 1.34 -27.85 3.78
C SER A 274 -0.16 -27.68 3.97
N VAL A 275 -0.77 -26.81 3.18
CA VAL A 275 -2.19 -26.47 3.25
C VAL A 275 -2.85 -26.73 1.92
N VAL A 276 -3.97 -27.43 1.94
CA VAL A 276 -4.84 -27.60 0.77
C VAL A 276 -6.20 -27.04 1.10
N LEU A 277 -6.68 -26.14 0.24
CA LEU A 277 -7.97 -25.44 0.38
C LEU A 277 -8.90 -25.86 -0.75
N ASN A 278 -10.14 -26.20 -0.44
CA ASN A 278 -11.21 -26.27 -1.42
C ASN A 278 -11.70 -24.86 -1.74
N THR A 279 -11.47 -24.40 -2.97
CA THR A 279 -11.81 -23.03 -3.40
C THR A 279 -13.31 -22.76 -3.44
N LEU A 280 -14.16 -23.80 -3.50
CA LEU A 280 -15.62 -23.68 -3.57
C LEU A 280 -16.28 -23.72 -2.19
N THR A 281 -15.85 -24.65 -1.30
CA THR A 281 -16.46 -24.82 0.01
C THR A 281 -15.76 -24.05 1.13
N SER A 282 -14.52 -23.58 0.87
CA SER A 282 -13.63 -22.97 1.86
C SER A 282 -13.14 -23.94 2.96
N GLU A 283 -13.36 -25.24 2.78
CA GLU A 283 -12.79 -26.26 3.65
C GLU A 283 -11.31 -26.44 3.36
N TYR A 284 -10.50 -26.65 4.39
CA TYR A 284 -9.05 -26.80 4.24
C TYR A 284 -8.50 -27.94 5.09
N VAL A 285 -7.35 -28.42 4.68
CA VAL A 285 -6.58 -29.45 5.38
C VAL A 285 -5.16 -28.92 5.60
N ILE A 286 -4.62 -29.10 6.79
CA ILE A 286 -3.24 -28.76 7.15
C ILE A 286 -2.50 -30.06 7.47
N ILE A 287 -1.29 -30.17 6.93
CA ILE A 287 -0.39 -31.30 7.20
C ILE A 287 0.89 -30.72 7.77
N ASP A 288 1.17 -31.06 9.01
CA ASP A 288 2.41 -30.69 9.69
C ASP A 288 3.54 -31.63 9.30
N ASN A 289 4.71 -31.08 9.00
CA ASN A 289 5.90 -31.84 8.64
C ASN A 289 5.61 -32.96 7.63
N PRO A 290 5.10 -32.63 6.42
CA PRO A 290 4.59 -33.64 5.48
C PRO A 290 5.66 -34.56 4.91
N LEU A 291 6.94 -34.23 5.05
CA LEU A 291 8.06 -35.01 4.52
C LEU A 291 8.73 -35.86 5.60
N PRO A 292 9.29 -37.03 5.25
CA PRO A 292 10.07 -37.85 6.17
C PRO A 292 11.27 -37.09 6.74
N ASN A 293 11.68 -37.39 7.98
CA ASN A 293 12.83 -36.82 8.68
C ASN A 293 12.74 -35.27 8.88
N GLU A 294 11.52 -34.69 8.92
CA GLU A 294 11.29 -33.27 9.12
C GLU A 294 12.02 -32.40 8.03
N GLU A 295 12.19 -32.94 6.87
CA GLU A 295 12.82 -32.24 5.74
C GLU A 295 12.03 -31.00 5.38
N PRO A 296 12.69 -29.84 5.09
CA PRO A 296 11.99 -28.64 4.65
C PRO A 296 11.28 -28.84 3.31
N VAL A 297 10.02 -28.45 3.25
CA VAL A 297 9.24 -28.42 2.01
C VAL A 297 9.84 -27.40 1.04
N CYS A 298 10.14 -27.85 -0.18
CA CYS A 298 10.64 -26.99 -1.25
C CYS A 298 9.54 -26.61 -2.26
N GLY A 299 8.48 -27.41 -2.35
CA GLY A 299 7.36 -27.12 -3.22
C GLY A 299 6.19 -28.05 -3.03
N VAL A 300 5.06 -27.66 -3.59
CA VAL A 300 3.83 -28.43 -3.69
C VAL A 300 3.37 -28.50 -5.14
N HIS A 301 2.74 -29.60 -5.50
CA HIS A 301 2.12 -29.77 -6.81
C HIS A 301 0.74 -30.37 -6.63
N LEU A 302 -0.27 -29.84 -7.27
CA LEU A 302 -1.67 -30.18 -7.04
C LEU A 302 -2.32 -30.76 -8.30
N MET A 303 -2.99 -31.88 -8.12
CA MET A 303 -3.82 -32.57 -9.10
C MET A 303 -5.29 -32.54 -8.69
N ASN A 304 -6.20 -33.01 -9.53
CA ASN A 304 -7.63 -33.02 -9.21
C ASN A 304 -8.02 -33.97 -8.06
N GLN A 305 -7.22 -35.01 -7.80
CA GLN A 305 -7.54 -36.05 -6.81
C GLN A 305 -6.52 -36.21 -5.69
N PHE A 306 -5.31 -35.70 -5.90
CA PHE A 306 -4.21 -35.83 -4.95
C PHE A 306 -3.23 -34.66 -5.10
N PHE A 307 -2.33 -34.51 -4.14
CA PHE A 307 -1.26 -33.52 -4.21
C PHE A 307 0.06 -34.12 -3.75
N PHE A 308 1.13 -33.54 -4.27
CA PHE A 308 2.50 -33.82 -3.90
C PHE A 308 3.06 -32.72 -3.02
N VAL A 309 3.85 -33.15 -2.05
CA VAL A 309 4.76 -32.29 -1.32
C VAL A 309 6.16 -32.84 -1.52
N TYR A 310 7.09 -31.97 -1.89
CA TYR A 310 8.47 -32.39 -2.14
C TYR A 310 9.50 -31.51 -1.48
N GLY A 311 10.57 -32.11 -1.03
CA GLY A 311 11.78 -31.51 -0.53
C GLY A 311 12.96 -31.73 -1.44
N LYS A 312 14.17 -31.58 -0.95
CA LYS A 312 15.39 -31.89 -1.71
C LYS A 312 15.66 -33.39 -1.80
N LEU A 313 15.27 -34.15 -0.81
CA LEU A 313 15.67 -35.55 -0.63
C LEU A 313 14.52 -36.54 -0.87
N GLY A 314 13.28 -36.08 -0.86
CA GLY A 314 12.12 -36.94 -0.99
C GLY A 314 10.85 -36.21 -1.36
N TRP A 315 9.82 -37.01 -1.63
CA TRP A 315 8.47 -36.50 -1.88
C TRP A 315 7.42 -37.40 -1.22
N CYS A 316 6.27 -36.81 -0.92
CA CYS A 316 5.09 -37.52 -0.45
C CYS A 316 3.88 -37.17 -1.31
N ARG A 317 2.99 -38.13 -1.51
CA ARG A 317 1.72 -37.94 -2.19
C ARG A 317 0.58 -38.15 -1.20
N PHE A 318 -0.33 -37.22 -1.15
CA PHE A 318 -1.48 -37.20 -0.28
C PHE A 318 -2.78 -37.16 -1.08
N ASP A 319 -3.85 -37.72 -0.55
CA ASP A 319 -5.19 -37.41 -1.04
C ASP A 319 -5.61 -35.99 -0.60
N LEU A 320 -6.69 -35.48 -1.16
CA LEU A 320 -7.19 -34.13 -0.83
C LEU A 320 -7.76 -34.00 0.60
N ARG A 321 -7.82 -35.10 1.35
CA ARG A 321 -8.19 -35.13 2.77
C ARG A 321 -6.97 -35.16 3.71
N GLY A 322 -5.77 -35.21 3.13
CA GLY A 322 -4.52 -35.22 3.87
C GLY A 322 -4.02 -36.60 4.27
N ASN A 323 -4.63 -37.68 3.75
CA ASN A 323 -4.13 -39.04 4.01
C ASN A 323 -2.94 -39.35 3.08
N LEU A 324 -1.86 -39.86 3.66
CA LEU A 324 -0.68 -40.27 2.91
C LEU A 324 -1.01 -41.46 2.01
N LEU A 325 -0.77 -41.31 0.72
CA LEU A 325 -0.96 -42.36 -0.28
C LEU A 325 0.35 -43.05 -0.62
N ASP A 326 1.43 -42.27 -0.73
CA ASP A 326 2.73 -42.77 -1.15
C ASP A 326 3.84 -41.85 -0.66
N ALA A 327 5.02 -42.38 -0.42
CA ALA A 327 6.18 -41.62 0.00
C ALA A 327 7.44 -42.20 -0.65
N HIS A 328 8.31 -41.34 -1.10
CA HIS A 328 9.59 -41.75 -1.67
C HIS A 328 10.71 -40.92 -1.05
N THR A 329 11.71 -41.62 -0.55
CA THR A 329 12.97 -41.02 -0.09
C THR A 329 14.09 -41.50 -0.98
N ASN A 330 14.96 -40.59 -1.41
CA ASN A 330 16.15 -40.97 -2.13
C ASN A 330 17.05 -41.87 -1.29
N PRO A 331 17.72 -42.90 -1.90
CA PRO A 331 18.64 -43.76 -1.15
C PRO A 331 19.81 -42.97 -0.51
N GLU A 332 20.55 -43.62 0.38
CA GLU A 332 21.57 -43.04 1.28
C GLU A 332 22.67 -42.12 0.66
N ASP A 333 22.79 -42.10 -0.64
CA ASP A 333 23.66 -41.13 -1.38
C ASP A 333 22.99 -39.78 -1.64
N SER A 334 22.16 -39.32 -0.72
CA SER A 334 21.17 -38.26 -0.81
C SER A 334 21.68 -36.85 -1.18
N ASN A 335 22.97 -36.59 -1.10
CA ASN A 335 23.55 -35.32 -1.53
C ASN A 335 23.65 -35.17 -3.07
N LYS A 336 23.33 -36.23 -3.82
CA LYS A 336 23.55 -36.29 -5.28
C LYS A 336 22.31 -35.96 -6.11
N TRP A 337 21.07 -36.05 -5.57
CA TRP A 337 19.85 -35.99 -6.36
C TRP A 337 18.73 -35.13 -5.76
N PRO A 338 18.89 -33.81 -5.62
CA PRO A 338 17.77 -32.98 -5.17
C PRO A 338 16.64 -32.98 -6.22
N ILE A 339 15.40 -32.97 -5.75
CA ILE A 339 14.22 -32.82 -6.60
C ILE A 339 14.18 -31.38 -7.12
N LEU A 340 14.13 -31.23 -8.44
CA LEU A 340 14.02 -29.92 -9.09
C LEU A 340 12.59 -29.42 -9.16
N CYS A 341 11.70 -30.28 -9.61
CA CYS A 341 10.29 -29.95 -9.73
C CYS A 341 9.45 -31.22 -9.87
N VAL A 342 8.18 -31.12 -9.63
CA VAL A 342 7.17 -32.12 -9.96
C VAL A 342 6.27 -31.49 -11.01
N GLU A 343 6.17 -32.11 -12.16
CA GLU A 343 5.33 -31.66 -13.26
C GLU A 343 4.29 -32.71 -13.63
N HIS A 344 3.19 -32.22 -14.14
CA HIS A 344 2.06 -33.02 -14.53
C HIS A 344 2.07 -33.22 -16.04
N THR A 345 1.82 -34.44 -16.52
CA THR A 345 1.86 -34.76 -17.94
C THR A 345 0.47 -34.88 -18.55
N ASN A 346 -0.48 -35.49 -17.79
CA ASN A 346 -1.88 -35.66 -18.17
C ASN A 346 -2.71 -35.72 -16.88
N LEU A 347 -4.04 -35.76 -16.99
CA LEU A 347 -4.97 -35.82 -15.85
C LEU A 347 -4.64 -36.89 -14.78
N ASP A 348 -3.96 -37.97 -15.16
CA ASP A 348 -3.64 -39.09 -14.28
C ASP A 348 -2.14 -39.46 -14.23
N ASP A 349 -1.25 -38.66 -14.82
CA ASP A 349 0.19 -38.98 -14.88
C ASP A 349 1.06 -37.80 -14.44
N TYR A 350 2.19 -38.08 -13.80
CA TYR A 350 3.11 -37.06 -13.30
C TYR A 350 4.56 -37.45 -13.59
N ARG A 351 5.44 -36.44 -13.69
CA ARG A 351 6.88 -36.58 -13.84
C ARG A 351 7.57 -35.85 -12.70
N ILE A 352 8.52 -36.52 -12.06
CA ILE A 352 9.37 -35.92 -11.04
C ILE A 352 10.77 -35.80 -11.65
N ILE A 353 11.26 -34.57 -11.69
CA ILE A 353 12.56 -34.26 -12.26
C ILE A 353 13.56 -34.13 -11.13
N PHE A 354 14.55 -34.99 -11.12
CA PHE A 354 15.63 -35.01 -10.15
C PHE A 354 16.90 -34.42 -10.76
N TRP A 355 17.62 -33.70 -9.95
CA TRP A 355 18.97 -33.23 -10.29
C TRP A 355 20.01 -34.15 -9.70
N SER A 356 21.00 -34.56 -10.48
CA SER A 356 22.13 -35.38 -10.02
C SER A 356 23.39 -34.53 -9.92
N GLY A 357 23.96 -34.49 -8.74
CA GLY A 357 25.35 -34.42 -8.57
C GLY A 357 26.14 -33.21 -8.25
N ASN A 358 27.45 -33.44 -8.25
CA ASN A 358 28.48 -32.40 -8.17
C ASN A 358 28.45 -31.52 -9.41
N MET A 359 28.88 -30.26 -9.23
CA MET A 359 28.95 -29.28 -10.31
C MET A 359 29.79 -29.71 -11.54
N GLU A 360 30.32 -30.89 -11.56
CA GLU A 360 31.17 -31.38 -12.63
C GLU A 360 30.53 -32.48 -13.53
N ASP A 361 29.60 -33.26 -12.99
CA ASP A 361 28.95 -34.39 -13.70
C ASP A 361 27.46 -34.46 -13.41
N ALA A 362 26.65 -33.53 -13.90
CA ALA A 362 25.24 -33.55 -13.68
C ALA A 362 24.50 -34.38 -14.72
N SER A 363 23.69 -35.31 -14.25
CA SER A 363 22.71 -36.03 -15.05
C SER A 363 21.30 -35.70 -14.53
N MET A 364 20.32 -35.74 -15.40
CA MET A 364 18.93 -35.55 -15.08
C MET A 364 18.21 -36.88 -15.09
N LEU A 365 17.52 -37.20 -14.01
CA LEU A 365 16.69 -38.37 -13.89
C LEU A 365 15.23 -37.97 -13.94
N LEU A 366 14.51 -38.48 -14.91
CA LEU A 366 13.07 -38.30 -15.01
C LEU A 366 12.37 -39.54 -14.45
N HIS A 367 11.58 -39.32 -13.39
CA HIS A 367 10.75 -40.37 -12.80
C HIS A 367 9.31 -40.18 -13.23
N THR A 368 8.75 -41.13 -13.96
CA THR A 368 7.33 -41.16 -14.31
C THR A 368 6.62 -42.19 -13.42
N TYR A 369 5.31 -42.04 -13.22
CA TYR A 369 4.48 -42.93 -12.41
C TYR A 369 4.61 -44.42 -12.83
N ARG A 370 4.89 -44.63 -14.11
CA ARG A 370 4.96 -45.99 -14.67
C ARG A 370 6.37 -46.51 -14.98
N LYS A 371 7.37 -45.67 -15.12
CA LYS A 371 8.72 -46.04 -15.48
C LYS A 371 9.79 -45.11 -14.92
N LYS A 372 10.86 -45.69 -14.43
CA LYS A 372 12.09 -44.98 -14.08
C LYS A 372 12.94 -44.87 -15.35
N ILE A 373 13.13 -43.65 -15.86
CA ILE A 373 13.89 -43.39 -17.08
C ILE A 373 15.18 -42.65 -16.65
N SER A 374 16.33 -43.27 -16.89
CA SER A 374 17.63 -42.61 -16.73
C SER A 374 17.94 -41.87 -18.01
N LEU A 375 18.07 -40.54 -17.91
CA LEU A 375 18.55 -39.73 -19.01
C LEU A 375 20.09 -39.78 -19.05
N GLU A 376 20.68 -39.95 -20.20
CA GLU A 376 22.15 -39.83 -20.37
C GLU A 376 22.59 -38.43 -19.91
N PRO A 377 23.87 -38.29 -19.48
CA PRO A 377 24.36 -37.03 -18.91
C PRO A 377 24.17 -35.89 -19.90
N LEU A 378 23.12 -35.09 -19.68
CA LEU A 378 23.00 -33.78 -20.29
C LEU A 378 23.97 -32.89 -19.58
N ASN A 379 24.98 -32.38 -20.27
CA ASN A 379 25.92 -31.42 -19.71
C ASN A 379 25.18 -30.30 -18.98
N PHE A 380 25.51 -30.06 -17.77
CA PHE A 380 25.06 -29.07 -16.82
C PHE A 380 24.01 -28.04 -17.25
N HIS A 381 22.81 -28.06 -16.67
CA HIS A 381 21.77 -27.09 -16.91
C HIS A 381 21.34 -26.43 -15.61
N SER A 382 21.50 -25.11 -15.51
CA SER A 382 21.08 -24.34 -14.32
C SER A 382 19.60 -23.94 -14.37
N VAL A 383 19.08 -23.81 -15.59
CA VAL A 383 17.71 -23.34 -15.84
C VAL A 383 17.14 -24.10 -17.02
N MET A 384 15.92 -24.61 -16.85
CA MET A 384 15.23 -25.38 -17.91
C MET A 384 13.74 -25.10 -17.92
N VAL A 385 13.12 -25.33 -19.07
CA VAL A 385 11.66 -25.30 -19.26
C VAL A 385 11.22 -26.31 -20.29
N MET A 386 10.09 -26.92 -20.06
CA MET A 386 9.50 -27.98 -20.93
C MET A 386 8.18 -27.50 -21.52
N THR A 387 7.89 -27.91 -22.74
CA THR A 387 6.58 -27.67 -23.36
C THR A 387 5.47 -28.49 -22.70
N ASN A 388 4.23 -28.06 -22.84
CA ASN A 388 3.07 -28.71 -22.22
C ASN A 388 2.89 -30.16 -22.68
N ASN A 389 3.24 -30.47 -23.93
CA ASN A 389 3.24 -31.84 -24.46
C ASN A 389 4.40 -32.71 -23.98
N LYS A 390 5.36 -32.11 -23.21
CA LYS A 390 6.53 -32.79 -22.65
C LYS A 390 7.49 -33.44 -23.64
N GLN A 391 7.43 -33.08 -24.90
CA GLN A 391 8.28 -33.59 -25.95
C GLN A 391 9.47 -32.68 -26.26
N VAL A 392 9.42 -31.40 -25.83
CA VAL A 392 10.48 -30.44 -26.09
C VAL A 392 10.97 -29.83 -24.77
N LEU A 393 12.28 -29.82 -24.60
CA LEU A 393 12.99 -29.26 -23.48
C LEU A 393 13.95 -28.15 -23.95
N TYR A 394 13.88 -27.00 -23.34
CA TYR A 394 14.86 -25.94 -23.47
C TYR A 394 15.69 -25.87 -22.21
N ALA A 395 17.00 -25.97 -22.32
CA ALA A 395 17.87 -25.94 -21.13
C ALA A 395 19.13 -25.11 -21.40
N CYS A 396 19.57 -24.39 -20.38
CA CYS A 396 20.77 -23.54 -20.41
C CYS A 396 21.95 -24.24 -19.71
N THR A 397 23.12 -24.29 -20.36
CA THR A 397 24.37 -24.84 -19.80
C THR A 397 24.99 -23.84 -18.82
N THR A 398 25.58 -24.35 -17.72
CA THR A 398 26.22 -23.51 -16.68
C THR A 398 27.72 -23.39 -16.84
N LYS A 399 28.34 -24.23 -17.63
CA LYS A 399 29.80 -24.17 -17.91
C LYS A 399 30.05 -23.79 -19.37
N GLY A 400 30.87 -22.79 -19.58
CA GLY A 400 31.32 -22.39 -20.91
C GLY A 400 30.38 -21.35 -21.55
N ASP A 401 29.64 -21.78 -22.54
CA ASP A 401 28.95 -20.93 -23.50
C ASP A 401 27.59 -20.34 -23.04
N TYR A 402 27.05 -20.66 -21.88
CA TYR A 402 25.71 -20.25 -21.39
C TYR A 402 24.62 -20.27 -22.49
N ARG A 403 24.65 -21.23 -23.38
CA ARG A 403 23.69 -21.35 -24.48
C ARG A 403 22.46 -22.08 -24.06
N VAL A 404 21.34 -21.63 -24.55
CA VAL A 404 20.07 -22.34 -24.44
C VAL A 404 20.03 -23.37 -25.59
N THR A 405 19.88 -24.64 -25.23
CA THR A 405 19.81 -25.74 -26.19
C THR A 405 18.40 -26.32 -26.17
N LYS A 406 17.89 -26.60 -27.37
CA LYS A 406 16.62 -27.31 -27.57
C LYS A 406 16.88 -28.82 -27.69
N TYR A 407 16.16 -29.58 -26.89
CA TYR A 407 16.12 -31.04 -26.93
C TYR A 407 14.72 -31.52 -27.28
N THR A 408 14.61 -32.64 -27.97
CA THR A 408 13.33 -33.31 -28.25
C THR A 408 13.40 -34.78 -27.83
N SER A 409 12.26 -35.33 -27.42
CA SER A 409 12.13 -36.75 -27.16
C SER A 409 10.84 -37.29 -27.78
N ASP A 410 10.91 -38.49 -28.36
CA ASP A 410 9.70 -39.18 -28.83
C ASP A 410 9.02 -39.90 -27.68
N GLU A 411 7.68 -40.05 -27.72
CA GLU A 411 6.90 -40.77 -26.70
C GLU A 411 7.36 -42.20 -26.44
N THR A 412 8.05 -42.79 -27.42
CA THR A 412 8.52 -44.17 -27.39
C THR A 412 9.98 -44.32 -26.99
N SER A 413 10.78 -43.23 -27.11
CA SER A 413 12.21 -43.27 -26.79
C SER A 413 12.45 -42.66 -25.41
N SER A 414 13.33 -43.28 -24.66
CA SER A 414 13.74 -42.77 -23.35
C SER A 414 14.90 -41.77 -23.40
N GLN A 415 15.29 -41.38 -24.59
CA GLN A 415 16.44 -40.51 -24.83
C GLN A 415 16.00 -39.15 -25.36
N TRP A 416 16.69 -38.11 -24.87
CA TRP A 416 16.53 -36.73 -25.34
C TRP A 416 17.61 -36.44 -26.39
N GLU A 417 17.19 -36.05 -27.60
CA GLU A 417 18.11 -35.70 -28.66
C GLU A 417 18.30 -34.19 -28.75
N LYS A 418 19.54 -33.73 -28.79
CA LYS A 418 19.87 -32.32 -29.05
C LYS A 418 19.47 -31.97 -30.48
N VAL A 419 18.62 -30.93 -30.60
CA VAL A 419 18.18 -30.47 -31.94
C VAL A 419 19.06 -29.32 -32.43
N PHE A 420 19.14 -28.21 -31.65
CA PHE A 420 19.99 -27.08 -32.00
C PHE A 420 20.21 -26.17 -30.75
N ASP A 421 21.22 -25.31 -30.83
CA ASP A 421 21.46 -24.25 -29.86
C ASP A 421 20.74 -22.98 -30.30
N MET A 422 20.03 -22.32 -29.37
CA MET A 422 19.36 -21.06 -29.65
C MET A 422 20.37 -19.96 -29.99
N PRO A 423 20.02 -18.98 -30.85
CA PRO A 423 20.89 -17.85 -31.16
C PRO A 423 21.36 -17.12 -29.91
N ARG A 424 22.64 -16.74 -29.88
CA ARG A 424 23.20 -15.95 -28.76
C ARG A 424 22.59 -14.57 -28.73
N ALA A 425 22.23 -14.13 -27.55
CA ALA A 425 21.67 -12.80 -27.31
C ALA A 425 22.75 -11.74 -27.06
N PHE A 426 23.88 -12.12 -26.48
CA PHE A 426 24.96 -11.21 -26.10
C PHE A 426 26.31 -11.69 -26.67
N ASN A 427 27.16 -10.75 -27.04
CA ASN A 427 28.47 -11.05 -27.59
C ASN A 427 29.57 -11.28 -26.54
N ASP A 428 29.32 -10.96 -25.28
CA ASP A 428 30.30 -10.99 -24.20
C ASP A 428 30.18 -12.25 -23.31
N ASP A 429 31.31 -12.73 -22.82
CA ASP A 429 31.55 -14.08 -22.30
C ASP A 429 30.91 -14.41 -20.92
N VAL A 430 30.10 -13.57 -20.29
CA VAL A 430 29.78 -13.71 -18.85
C VAL A 430 28.30 -13.52 -18.47
N GLU A 431 27.33 -13.80 -19.32
CA GLU A 431 25.94 -13.69 -18.90
C GLU A 431 25.28 -15.04 -18.61
N TYR A 432 25.15 -15.36 -17.33
CA TYR A 432 24.35 -16.49 -16.90
C TYR A 432 22.86 -16.15 -16.85
N LEU A 433 22.04 -17.08 -17.24
CA LEU A 433 20.58 -16.95 -17.16
C LEU A 433 20.10 -17.28 -15.74
N LEU A 434 19.16 -16.46 -15.27
CA LEU A 434 18.54 -16.60 -13.95
C LEU A 434 17.22 -17.33 -14.01
N GLN A 435 16.50 -17.20 -15.13
CA GLN A 435 15.20 -17.83 -15.36
C GLN A 435 14.98 -18.08 -16.85
N LEU A 436 14.29 -19.17 -17.16
CA LEU A 436 13.84 -19.51 -18.50
C LEU A 436 12.37 -19.91 -18.44
N LYS A 437 11.56 -19.43 -19.37
CA LYS A 437 10.12 -19.67 -19.39
C LYS A 437 9.61 -19.68 -20.83
N LEU A 438 8.62 -20.52 -21.13
CA LEU A 438 7.84 -20.41 -22.35
C LEU A 438 6.68 -19.43 -22.15
N ASP A 439 6.31 -18.73 -23.20
CA ASP A 439 5.04 -18.04 -23.21
C ASP A 439 3.89 -19.08 -23.22
N ARG A 440 2.68 -18.61 -23.06
CA ARG A 440 1.53 -19.48 -22.86
C ARG A 440 1.21 -20.35 -24.07
N GLU A 441 1.41 -19.81 -25.26
CA GLU A 441 1.12 -20.47 -26.53
C GLU A 441 2.30 -21.31 -27.03
N GLU A 442 3.41 -21.29 -26.27
CA GLU A 442 4.66 -21.97 -26.58
C GLU A 442 5.30 -21.52 -27.92
N GLU A 443 5.03 -20.28 -28.32
CA GLU A 443 5.59 -19.67 -29.52
C GLU A 443 6.86 -18.84 -29.22
N MET A 444 7.05 -18.44 -27.96
CA MET A 444 8.18 -17.64 -27.51
C MET A 444 8.88 -18.25 -26.30
N LEU A 445 10.20 -18.19 -26.32
CA LEU A 445 11.03 -18.52 -25.18
C LEU A 445 11.54 -17.23 -24.53
N LEU A 446 11.31 -17.08 -23.25
CA LEU A 446 11.61 -15.90 -22.45
C LEU A 446 12.70 -16.21 -21.45
N ALA A 447 13.73 -15.39 -21.38
CA ALA A 447 14.79 -15.55 -20.40
C ALA A 447 15.11 -14.26 -19.65
N THR A 448 15.56 -14.42 -18.42
CA THR A 448 16.06 -13.33 -17.59
C THR A 448 17.55 -13.54 -17.36
N SER A 449 18.35 -12.51 -17.66
CA SER A 449 19.77 -12.44 -17.36
C SER A 449 20.07 -11.38 -16.30
N ALA A 450 21.32 -11.29 -15.87
CA ALA A 450 21.74 -10.25 -14.91
C ALA A 450 21.61 -8.81 -15.45
N ASN A 451 21.66 -8.62 -16.77
CA ASN A 451 21.69 -7.29 -17.40
C ASN A 451 20.41 -6.93 -18.17
N GLY A 452 19.46 -7.88 -18.31
CA GLY A 452 18.22 -7.64 -19.02
C GLY A 452 17.42 -8.91 -19.29
N PHE A 453 16.61 -8.85 -20.30
CA PHE A 453 15.72 -9.93 -20.69
C PHE A 453 15.94 -10.31 -22.15
N ILE A 454 15.62 -11.54 -22.49
CA ILE A 454 15.82 -12.08 -23.84
C ILE A 454 14.52 -12.75 -24.27
N VAL A 455 14.14 -12.53 -25.52
CA VAL A 455 12.98 -13.16 -26.17
C VAL A 455 13.41 -13.82 -27.45
N TRP A 456 13.11 -15.10 -27.63
CA TRP A 456 13.28 -15.85 -28.87
C TRP A 456 11.90 -16.25 -29.43
N PHE A 457 11.65 -15.98 -30.67
CA PHE A 457 10.50 -16.52 -31.40
C PHE A 457 10.82 -17.90 -31.91
N LEU A 458 10.07 -18.92 -31.52
CA LEU A 458 10.39 -20.33 -31.77
C LEU A 458 10.09 -20.80 -33.19
N GLU A 459 9.15 -20.14 -33.87
CA GLU A 459 8.82 -20.45 -35.28
C GLU A 459 9.83 -19.86 -36.25
N SER A 460 10.30 -18.66 -36.01
CA SER A 460 11.34 -18.03 -36.80
C SER A 460 12.69 -18.38 -36.19
N LYS A 461 13.57 -19.03 -36.88
CA LYS A 461 14.97 -19.22 -36.45
C LYS A 461 15.76 -17.89 -36.45
N SER A 462 15.07 -16.77 -36.22
CA SER A 462 15.59 -15.42 -36.21
C SER A 462 16.35 -15.11 -34.93
N ASP A 463 17.06 -14.02 -34.92
CA ASP A 463 17.90 -13.58 -33.83
C ASP A 463 17.16 -13.40 -32.51
N ALA A 464 17.87 -13.41 -31.39
CA ALA A 464 17.33 -13.12 -30.09
C ALA A 464 17.08 -11.62 -29.93
N TYR A 465 15.90 -11.26 -29.42
CA TYR A 465 15.59 -9.88 -29.03
C TYR A 465 16.09 -9.63 -27.62
N VAL A 466 16.98 -8.65 -27.49
CA VAL A 466 17.59 -8.28 -26.21
C VAL A 466 16.91 -7.03 -25.67
N LEU A 467 16.25 -7.16 -24.53
CA LEU A 467 15.53 -6.10 -23.84
C LEU A 467 16.41 -5.54 -22.74
N ILE A 468 17.06 -4.40 -23.00
CA ILE A 468 18.06 -3.80 -22.10
C ILE A 468 17.38 -2.94 -21.04
N LEU A 469 17.85 -3.08 -19.79
CA LEU A 469 17.44 -2.21 -18.70
C LEU A 469 18.25 -0.89 -18.69
N PRO A 470 17.62 0.22 -18.23
CA PRO A 470 18.30 1.50 -18.14
C PRO A 470 19.57 1.45 -17.25
N ASN A 471 20.54 2.30 -17.53
CA ASN A 471 21.73 2.45 -16.71
C ASN A 471 21.35 2.73 -15.24
N GLY A 472 21.89 1.97 -14.31
CA GLY A 472 21.56 2.04 -12.87
C GLY A 472 20.68 0.90 -12.35
N VAL A 473 20.09 0.08 -13.24
CA VAL A 473 19.33 -1.13 -12.86
C VAL A 473 20.07 -2.41 -13.27
N ARG A 474 21.33 -2.30 -13.67
CA ARG A 474 22.19 -3.43 -14.05
C ARG A 474 22.52 -4.32 -12.84
N ASN A 475 22.97 -5.56 -13.10
CA ASN A 475 23.26 -6.58 -12.10
C ASN A 475 22.03 -7.05 -11.32
N ILE A 476 20.98 -7.47 -12.05
CA ILE A 476 19.80 -8.09 -11.44
C ILE A 476 20.24 -9.35 -10.69
N SER A 477 19.96 -9.42 -9.41
CA SER A 477 20.16 -10.64 -8.62
C SER A 477 18.84 -11.37 -8.43
N THR A 478 18.90 -12.66 -8.12
CA THR A 478 17.70 -13.45 -7.78
C THR A 478 16.85 -12.82 -6.68
N LYS A 479 17.46 -12.03 -5.77
CA LYS A 479 16.75 -11.29 -4.72
C LYS A 479 15.94 -10.08 -5.23
N MET A 480 16.18 -9.62 -6.45
CA MET A 480 15.49 -8.48 -7.06
C MET A 480 14.41 -8.90 -8.04
N MET A 481 14.45 -10.16 -8.47
CA MET A 481 13.51 -10.72 -9.45
C MET A 481 12.20 -11.13 -8.80
N CYS A 482 11.14 -11.09 -9.58
CA CYS A 482 9.88 -11.74 -9.27
C CYS A 482 9.80 -13.14 -9.91
N SER A 483 8.90 -13.95 -9.44
CA SER A 483 8.49 -15.17 -10.16
C SER A 483 7.85 -14.75 -11.50
N ASN A 484 8.19 -15.45 -12.56
CA ASN A 484 7.80 -15.04 -13.92
C ASN A 484 8.24 -13.60 -14.24
N SER A 485 9.55 -13.33 -14.12
CA SER A 485 10.10 -11.98 -14.18
C SER A 485 9.83 -11.23 -15.49
N ILE A 486 9.57 -11.97 -16.59
CA ILE A 486 9.17 -11.41 -17.88
C ILE A 486 7.97 -12.17 -18.45
N MET A 487 7.05 -11.45 -19.06
CA MET A 487 5.87 -11.95 -19.75
C MET A 487 5.63 -11.17 -21.04
N VAL A 488 4.91 -11.76 -21.96
CA VAL A 488 4.46 -11.11 -23.20
C VAL A 488 2.99 -10.76 -23.08
N SER A 489 2.59 -9.58 -23.56
CA SER A 489 1.18 -9.16 -23.58
C SER A 489 0.35 -10.08 -24.48
N GLY A 490 -0.95 -10.20 -24.20
CA GLY A 490 -1.84 -11.10 -24.97
C GLY A 490 -1.92 -10.79 -26.47
N ASN A 491 -1.65 -9.56 -26.89
CA ASN A 491 -1.56 -9.17 -28.30
C ASN A 491 -0.15 -9.35 -28.90
N LYS A 492 0.81 -9.86 -28.12
CA LYS A 492 2.22 -10.08 -28.50
C LYS A 492 2.99 -8.82 -28.96
N ASN A 493 2.46 -7.63 -28.73
CA ASN A 493 3.12 -6.38 -29.11
C ASN A 493 4.13 -5.90 -28.06
N TYR A 494 3.94 -6.27 -26.79
CA TYR A 494 4.75 -5.79 -25.68
C TYR A 494 5.29 -6.93 -24.83
N ALA A 495 6.55 -6.78 -24.41
CA ALA A 495 7.11 -7.53 -23.30
C ALA A 495 7.03 -6.69 -22.03
N VAL A 496 6.66 -7.31 -20.91
CA VAL A 496 6.54 -6.65 -19.60
C VAL A 496 7.37 -7.41 -18.59
N ALA A 497 8.23 -6.71 -17.88
CA ALA A 497 9.04 -7.31 -16.82
C ALA A 497 8.95 -6.56 -15.50
N GLY A 498 8.94 -7.31 -14.40
CA GLY A 498 8.96 -6.80 -13.04
C GLY A 498 10.36 -6.81 -12.44
N VAL A 499 10.92 -5.63 -12.13
CA VAL A 499 12.21 -5.52 -11.44
C VAL A 499 12.06 -4.57 -10.26
N ARG A 500 12.39 -5.05 -9.06
CA ARG A 500 12.13 -4.33 -7.81
C ARG A 500 10.64 -3.96 -7.69
N LYS A 501 10.29 -2.69 -7.66
CA LYS A 501 8.91 -2.18 -7.55
C LYS A 501 8.30 -1.73 -8.87
N ASN A 502 9.06 -1.71 -9.95
CA ASN A 502 8.69 -1.16 -11.24
C ASN A 502 8.35 -2.23 -12.28
N LEU A 503 7.40 -1.90 -13.17
CA LEU A 503 7.17 -2.64 -14.41
C LEU A 503 7.84 -1.90 -15.56
N TYR A 504 8.60 -2.64 -16.34
CA TYR A 504 9.25 -2.18 -17.56
C TYR A 504 8.49 -2.75 -18.74
N VAL A 505 8.18 -1.92 -19.73
CA VAL A 505 7.41 -2.30 -20.90
C VAL A 505 8.23 -1.99 -22.15
N TRP A 506 8.51 -3.02 -22.96
CA TRP A 506 9.19 -2.89 -24.25
C TRP A 506 8.23 -3.21 -25.38
N ASN A 507 8.43 -2.53 -26.51
CA ASN A 507 7.83 -2.92 -27.78
C ASN A 507 8.62 -4.10 -28.34
N LEU A 508 7.95 -5.21 -28.63
CA LEU A 508 8.61 -6.43 -29.16
C LEU A 508 9.05 -6.30 -30.62
N GLU A 509 8.44 -5.42 -31.40
CA GLU A 509 8.81 -5.16 -32.77
C GLU A 509 10.16 -4.42 -32.89
N THR A 510 10.38 -3.42 -32.01
CA THR A 510 11.59 -2.57 -32.03
C THR A 510 12.61 -2.95 -30.94
N ALA A 511 12.26 -3.80 -29.99
CA ALA A 511 13.02 -4.11 -28.78
C ALA A 511 13.33 -2.87 -27.90
N GLU A 512 12.65 -1.73 -28.13
CA GLU A 512 12.88 -0.50 -27.38
C GLU A 512 12.04 -0.44 -26.11
N LEU A 513 12.63 0.14 -25.05
CA LEU A 513 11.91 0.41 -23.81
C LEU A 513 10.92 1.56 -24.01
N VAL A 514 9.63 1.24 -23.95
CA VAL A 514 8.54 2.20 -24.21
C VAL A 514 8.16 2.95 -22.94
N LYS A 515 8.06 2.23 -21.82
CA LYS A 515 7.54 2.81 -20.56
C LYS A 515 8.12 2.13 -19.33
N ILE A 516 8.29 2.92 -18.29
CA ILE A 516 8.55 2.43 -16.92
C ILE A 516 7.34 2.86 -16.08
N LEU A 517 6.65 1.88 -15.51
CA LEU A 517 5.53 2.11 -14.60
C LEU A 517 6.00 1.93 -13.16
N ASP A 518 5.78 2.92 -12.31
CA ASP A 518 5.96 2.82 -10.87
C ASP A 518 4.79 2.02 -10.30
N ALA A 519 4.94 0.70 -10.29
CA ALA A 519 3.83 -0.22 -10.14
C ALA A 519 3.43 -0.44 -8.69
N HIS A 520 4.40 -0.68 -7.82
CA HIS A 520 4.18 -1.03 -6.43
C HIS A 520 5.03 -0.19 -5.49
N PHE A 521 4.70 -0.20 -4.20
CA PHE A 521 5.45 0.49 -3.16
C PHE A 521 6.64 -0.33 -2.65
N ALA A 522 6.58 -1.66 -2.88
CA ALA A 522 7.63 -2.60 -2.52
C ALA A 522 7.91 -3.54 -3.71
N ARG A 523 8.82 -4.48 -3.50
CA ARG A 523 9.23 -5.43 -4.53
C ARG A 523 8.05 -6.25 -5.05
N ILE A 524 7.94 -6.35 -6.37
CA ILE A 524 7.05 -7.28 -7.07
C ILE A 524 7.54 -8.70 -6.81
N ILE A 525 6.62 -9.59 -6.45
CA ILE A 525 6.93 -11.00 -6.17
C ILE A 525 6.60 -11.88 -7.36
N ARG A 526 5.45 -11.67 -7.99
CA ARG A 526 5.01 -12.44 -9.15
C ARG A 526 4.34 -11.56 -10.19
N LEU A 527 4.44 -11.96 -11.43
CA LEU A 527 3.87 -11.29 -12.61
C LEU A 527 3.23 -12.35 -13.51
N GLU A 528 2.02 -12.10 -13.98
CA GLU A 528 1.32 -12.92 -14.98
C GLU A 528 0.63 -12.01 -15.99
N ALA A 529 0.71 -12.39 -17.28
CA ALA A 529 0.01 -11.71 -18.37
C ALA A 529 -1.22 -12.51 -18.80
N LEU A 530 -2.29 -11.80 -19.12
CA LEU A 530 -3.56 -12.39 -19.54
C LEU A 530 -4.38 -11.38 -20.35
N THR A 531 -5.40 -11.88 -21.02
CA THR A 531 -6.37 -11.03 -21.71
C THR A 531 -7.70 -11.08 -20.95
N ILE A 532 -8.20 -9.94 -20.52
CA ILE A 532 -9.51 -9.78 -19.87
C ILE A 532 -10.39 -8.98 -20.83
N GLY A 533 -11.35 -9.62 -21.46
CA GLY A 533 -12.16 -8.97 -22.49
C GLY A 533 -11.27 -8.39 -23.61
N ASN A 534 -11.33 -7.07 -23.80
CA ASN A 534 -10.50 -6.35 -24.79
C ASN A 534 -9.18 -5.82 -24.20
N TRP A 535 -8.85 -6.13 -22.94
CA TRP A 535 -7.67 -5.61 -22.28
C TRP A 535 -6.51 -6.60 -22.32
N ASN A 536 -5.37 -6.13 -22.78
CA ASN A 536 -4.10 -6.83 -22.56
C ASN A 536 -3.66 -6.54 -21.13
N SER A 537 -3.92 -7.46 -20.24
CA SER A 537 -3.76 -7.25 -18.81
C SER A 537 -2.51 -7.92 -18.27
N VAL A 538 -1.92 -7.30 -17.26
CA VAL A 538 -0.84 -7.84 -16.45
C VAL A 538 -1.27 -7.79 -14.98
N VAL A 539 -1.16 -8.91 -14.29
CA VAL A 539 -1.41 -9.02 -12.86
C VAL A 539 -0.09 -9.12 -12.13
N THR A 540 0.04 -8.39 -11.05
CA THR A 540 1.25 -8.36 -10.22
C THR A 540 0.91 -8.48 -8.75
N SER A 541 1.72 -9.23 -7.98
CA SER A 541 1.67 -9.24 -6.52
C SER A 541 2.93 -8.64 -5.92
N SER A 542 2.82 -8.09 -4.70
CA SER A 542 3.94 -7.40 -4.07
C SER A 542 3.99 -7.59 -2.55
N ILE A 543 5.16 -7.32 -2.00
CA ILE A 543 5.40 -7.19 -0.56
C ILE A 543 4.56 -6.04 0.05
N ASP A 544 4.09 -5.07 -0.76
CA ASP A 544 3.22 -3.98 -0.33
C ASP A 544 1.79 -4.42 0.07
N ARG A 545 1.52 -5.74 0.07
CA ARG A 545 0.26 -6.38 0.48
C ARG A 545 -0.87 -6.24 -0.54
N SER A 546 -0.56 -5.83 -1.76
CA SER A 546 -1.54 -5.66 -2.84
C SER A 546 -1.30 -6.62 -4.01
N VAL A 547 -2.38 -6.93 -4.72
CA VAL A 547 -2.38 -7.48 -6.06
C VAL A 547 -2.95 -6.40 -6.98
N LYS A 548 -2.25 -6.08 -8.07
CA LYS A 548 -2.68 -5.02 -9.01
C LYS A 548 -2.86 -5.58 -10.42
N VAL A 549 -3.85 -5.03 -11.12
CA VAL A 549 -4.17 -5.38 -12.50
C VAL A 549 -3.96 -4.17 -13.40
N TRP A 550 -3.17 -4.36 -14.44
CA TRP A 550 -2.72 -3.33 -15.37
C TRP A 550 -3.25 -3.62 -16.77
N ASN A 551 -3.78 -2.62 -17.44
CA ASN A 551 -4.10 -2.69 -18.86
C ASN A 551 -2.96 -2.07 -19.67
N ILE A 552 -2.23 -2.89 -20.41
CA ILE A 552 -1.06 -2.44 -21.17
C ILE A 552 -1.46 -1.59 -22.38
N ASN A 553 -2.69 -1.66 -22.87
CA ASN A 553 -3.16 -0.78 -23.94
C ASN A 553 -3.16 0.71 -23.55
N ASN A 554 -3.25 1.01 -22.24
CA ASN A 554 -3.36 2.37 -21.71
C ASN A 554 -2.03 2.95 -21.19
N ILE A 555 -0.88 2.37 -21.53
CA ILE A 555 0.43 2.81 -21.02
C ILE A 555 0.83 4.23 -21.47
N PHE A 556 0.26 4.72 -22.55
CA PHE A 556 0.53 6.07 -23.08
C PHE A 556 -0.42 7.13 -22.53
N GLU A 557 -1.49 6.72 -21.86
CA GLU A 557 -2.43 7.67 -21.25
C GLU A 557 -1.73 8.49 -20.15
N GLN A 558 -2.06 9.78 -20.14
CA GLN A 558 -1.52 10.68 -19.14
C GLN A 558 -2.27 10.51 -17.83
N VAL A 559 -1.55 10.15 -16.80
CA VAL A 559 -2.04 10.08 -15.42
C VAL A 559 -1.42 11.18 -14.57
N HIS A 560 -2.17 11.68 -13.59
CA HIS A 560 -1.64 12.63 -12.63
C HIS A 560 -0.77 11.89 -11.62
N VAL A 561 0.49 12.30 -11.56
CA VAL A 561 1.46 11.73 -10.63
C VAL A 561 1.29 12.38 -9.27
N ILE A 562 1.21 11.55 -8.23
CA ILE A 562 1.26 11.97 -6.83
C ILE A 562 2.72 12.19 -6.46
N ASP A 563 3.02 13.31 -5.83
CA ASP A 563 4.36 13.53 -5.27
C ASP A 563 4.56 12.60 -4.08
N ARG A 564 5.72 11.94 -4.02
CA ARG A 564 6.06 11.03 -2.92
C ARG A 564 7.56 10.86 -2.73
N HIS A 565 7.93 10.32 -1.59
CA HIS A 565 9.28 9.80 -1.36
C HIS A 565 9.43 8.39 -1.94
N GLU A 566 10.67 7.97 -2.16
CA GLU A 566 10.97 6.59 -2.55
C GLU A 566 11.02 5.64 -1.36
N LEU A 567 11.25 6.20 -0.16
CA LEU A 567 11.37 5.45 1.09
C LEU A 567 10.24 5.82 2.06
N GLN A 568 10.05 4.98 3.06
CA GLN A 568 9.11 5.19 4.16
C GLN A 568 9.31 6.55 4.83
N ILE A 569 8.20 7.18 5.20
CA ILE A 569 8.20 8.38 6.02
C ILE A 569 8.29 7.96 7.50
N ASP A 570 9.38 8.30 8.14
CA ASP A 570 9.60 7.93 9.54
C ASP A 570 9.03 8.96 10.53
N MET A 571 8.94 10.23 10.11
CA MET A 571 8.50 11.32 10.95
C MET A 571 7.87 12.45 10.13
N ILE A 572 6.89 13.14 10.74
CA ILE A 572 6.28 14.37 10.22
C ILE A 572 6.43 15.47 11.28
N SER A 573 6.75 16.68 10.83
CA SER A 573 6.77 17.90 11.66
C SER A 573 6.05 19.02 10.92
N LEU A 574 5.08 19.64 11.57
CA LEU A 574 4.22 20.69 10.99
C LEU A 574 4.69 22.08 11.43
N ALA A 575 4.62 23.05 10.52
CA ALA A 575 4.77 24.46 10.87
C ALA A 575 3.42 25.03 11.33
N GLU A 576 3.44 25.85 12.40
CA GLU A 576 2.21 26.37 12.98
C GLU A 576 1.60 27.52 12.17
N GLU A 577 2.45 28.45 11.72
CA GLU A 577 2.03 29.69 11.07
C GLU A 577 1.85 29.57 9.54
N CYS A 578 2.21 28.45 8.96
CA CYS A 578 2.12 28.22 7.52
C CYS A 578 1.72 26.80 7.18
N ASN A 579 1.12 26.60 6.01
CA ASN A 579 0.65 25.28 5.55
C ASN A 579 1.80 24.40 5.02
N LEU A 580 2.83 24.22 5.83
CA LEU A 580 4.00 23.43 5.48
C LEU A 580 4.19 22.27 6.45
N ALA A 581 4.66 21.16 5.90
CA ALA A 581 5.16 20.03 6.65
C ALA A 581 6.57 19.66 6.21
N VAL A 582 7.32 19.14 7.17
CA VAL A 582 8.59 18.48 6.92
C VAL A 582 8.42 17.00 7.22
N THR A 583 8.85 16.17 6.29
CA THR A 583 8.89 14.71 6.43
C THR A 583 10.32 14.22 6.48
N VAL A 584 10.54 13.21 7.27
CA VAL A 584 11.83 12.53 7.37
C VAL A 584 11.72 11.17 6.72
N THR A 585 12.56 10.92 5.75
CA THR A 585 12.87 9.60 5.22
C THR A 585 14.33 9.30 5.49
N ARG A 586 14.72 8.05 5.34
CA ARG A 586 16.11 7.66 5.64
C ARG A 586 17.16 8.39 4.79
N ASP A 587 16.79 8.86 3.60
CA ASP A 587 17.68 9.47 2.62
C ASP A 587 17.61 11.00 2.52
N CYS A 588 16.53 11.60 2.98
CA CYS A 588 16.33 13.04 2.85
C CYS A 588 15.28 13.63 3.81
N VAL A 589 15.26 14.95 3.86
CA VAL A 589 14.20 15.74 4.49
C VAL A 589 13.33 16.34 3.39
N GLY A 590 12.06 15.96 3.32
CA GLY A 590 11.09 16.51 2.34
C GLY A 590 10.33 17.70 2.90
N ILE A 591 10.16 18.73 2.10
CA ILE A 591 9.31 19.90 2.43
C ILE A 591 8.04 19.84 1.59
N TRP A 592 6.89 19.87 2.24
CA TRP A 592 5.57 19.71 1.63
C TRP A 592 4.69 20.91 1.84
N ASP A 593 3.94 21.26 0.79
CA ASP A 593 2.80 22.18 0.88
C ASP A 593 1.53 21.38 1.19
N LEU A 594 0.93 21.60 2.32
CA LEU A 594 -0.22 20.86 2.83
C LEU A 594 -1.55 21.21 2.11
N GLN A 595 -1.61 22.32 1.38
CA GLN A 595 -2.80 22.68 0.61
C GLN A 595 -2.84 22.06 -0.78
N THR A 596 -1.67 21.86 -1.36
CA THR A 596 -1.55 21.34 -2.73
C THR A 596 -1.02 19.92 -2.81
N GLY A 597 -0.53 19.38 -1.70
CA GLY A 597 0.06 18.06 -1.63
C GLY A 597 1.39 17.92 -2.38
N ARG A 598 2.11 19.01 -2.54
CA ARG A 598 3.33 19.05 -3.34
C ARG A 598 4.56 18.91 -2.49
N LEU A 599 5.45 18.10 -2.95
CA LEU A 599 6.82 18.07 -2.47
C LEU A 599 7.57 19.27 -3.07
N ILE A 600 7.79 20.31 -2.25
CA ILE A 600 8.46 21.55 -2.66
C ILE A 600 9.93 21.28 -2.95
N SER A 601 10.62 20.60 -2.01
CA SER A 601 12.03 20.27 -2.16
C SER A 601 12.44 19.10 -1.27
N LYS A 602 13.57 18.50 -1.60
CA LYS A 602 14.27 17.49 -0.79
C LYS A 602 15.61 18.06 -0.35
N LEU A 603 15.83 18.10 0.96
CA LEU A 603 17.09 18.55 1.54
C LEU A 603 17.93 17.35 1.93
N ALA A 604 19.19 17.36 1.50
CA ALA A 604 20.24 16.44 1.93
C ALA A 604 21.59 17.12 1.73
N ASP A 605 22.45 17.12 2.73
CA ASP A 605 23.81 17.68 2.64
C ASP A 605 24.73 16.80 1.80
N SER A 606 24.51 15.47 1.88
CA SER A 606 25.22 14.47 1.09
C SER A 606 24.26 13.71 0.19
N PRO A 607 24.16 14.06 -1.10
CA PRO A 607 23.17 13.43 -2.00
C PRO A 607 23.32 11.93 -2.20
N LEU A 608 24.52 11.40 -1.94
CA LEU A 608 24.86 9.98 -2.07
C LEU A 608 25.15 9.39 -0.68
N GLY A 609 24.19 8.64 -0.14
CA GLY A 609 24.35 7.87 1.09
C GLY A 609 24.09 8.63 2.40
N ALA A 610 23.34 9.73 2.36
CA ALA A 610 22.83 10.40 3.55
C ALA A 610 21.97 9.45 4.39
N ILE A 611 22.12 9.53 5.72
CA ILE A 611 21.24 8.83 6.67
C ILE A 611 20.62 9.90 7.58
N VAL A 612 19.37 10.27 7.26
CA VAL A 612 18.59 11.21 8.05
C VAL A 612 17.78 10.45 9.09
N THR A 613 17.73 10.95 10.32
CA THR A 613 16.97 10.30 11.39
C THR A 613 15.90 11.17 12.02
N HIS A 614 16.12 12.48 12.07
CA HIS A 614 15.15 13.43 12.65
C HIS A 614 15.19 14.74 11.86
N ALA A 615 14.05 15.42 11.77
CA ALA A 615 13.96 16.81 11.36
C ALA A 615 12.74 17.49 11.97
N CYS A 616 12.87 18.78 12.26
CA CYS A 616 11.81 19.62 12.75
C CYS A 616 11.83 20.95 12.01
N ILE A 617 10.64 21.51 11.74
CA ILE A 617 10.48 22.84 11.13
C ILE A 617 10.01 23.84 12.20
N THR A 618 10.57 25.06 12.18
CA THR A 618 10.14 26.14 13.08
C THR A 618 8.69 26.55 12.83
N HIS A 619 8.02 27.11 13.84
CA HIS A 619 6.59 27.49 13.75
C HIS A 619 6.30 28.45 12.60
N ASP A 620 7.23 29.39 12.34
CA ASP A 620 7.16 30.34 11.23
C ASP A 620 7.57 29.76 9.87
N GLY A 621 7.98 28.49 9.83
CA GLY A 621 8.41 27.78 8.63
C GLY A 621 9.71 28.28 7.98
N LYS A 622 10.54 29.10 8.68
CA LYS A 622 11.76 29.66 8.07
C LYS A 622 12.96 28.75 8.16
N TYR A 623 13.10 27.99 9.25
CA TYR A 623 14.27 27.15 9.51
C TYR A 623 13.87 25.69 9.71
N ILE A 624 14.76 24.80 9.32
CA ILE A 624 14.63 23.36 9.53
C ILE A 624 15.89 22.89 10.27
N VAL A 625 15.69 22.17 11.36
CA VAL A 625 16.77 21.49 12.07
C VAL A 625 16.71 20.01 11.75
N SER A 626 17.79 19.43 11.28
CA SER A 626 17.86 18.00 10.92
C SER A 626 19.10 17.32 11.45
N THR A 627 19.07 16.00 11.47
CA THR A 627 20.21 15.15 11.79
C THR A 627 20.53 14.27 10.58
N GLU A 628 21.72 14.40 10.04
CA GLU A 628 22.16 13.68 8.85
C GLU A 628 23.55 13.09 9.04
N SER A 629 23.68 11.77 8.87
CA SER A 629 24.97 11.04 8.88
C SER A 629 25.89 11.39 10.06
N GLY A 630 25.29 11.59 11.26
CA GLY A 630 26.03 11.96 12.46
C GLY A 630 26.31 13.45 12.61
N ASN A 631 25.69 14.31 11.81
CA ASN A 631 25.75 15.76 11.95
C ASN A 631 24.38 16.34 12.35
N ILE A 632 24.38 17.45 13.08
CA ILE A 632 23.21 18.33 13.26
C ILE A 632 23.35 19.48 12.27
N LEU A 633 22.29 19.74 11.51
CA LEU A 633 22.24 20.76 10.48
C LEU A 633 21.09 21.72 10.75
N ILE A 634 21.32 23.02 10.53
CA ILE A 634 20.25 24.02 10.49
C ILE A 634 20.20 24.57 9.07
N TRP A 635 19.02 24.48 8.45
CA TRP A 635 18.76 24.91 7.10
C TRP A 635 17.91 26.18 7.08
N ASN A 636 18.25 27.08 6.16
CA ASN A 636 17.29 28.10 5.74
C ASN A 636 16.38 27.49 4.66
N ARG A 637 15.08 27.35 4.96
CA ARG A 637 14.12 26.73 4.06
C ARG A 637 14.00 27.43 2.70
N ILE A 638 14.10 28.77 2.67
CA ILE A 638 13.88 29.54 1.44
C ILE A 638 15.08 29.41 0.50
N THR A 639 16.29 29.56 1.04
CA THR A 639 17.54 29.45 0.26
C THR A 639 18.00 28.00 0.10
N GLU A 640 17.50 27.09 0.94
CA GLU A 640 17.91 25.69 1.06
C GLU A 640 19.40 25.52 1.37
N GLN A 641 20.01 26.53 1.99
CA GLN A 641 21.40 26.50 2.41
C GLN A 641 21.54 26.08 3.86
N VAL A 642 22.59 25.32 4.14
CA VAL A 642 23.00 24.98 5.50
C VAL A 642 23.61 26.23 6.15
N LEU A 643 22.99 26.68 7.24
CA LEU A 643 23.48 27.81 8.04
C LEU A 643 24.44 27.36 9.15
N PHE A 644 24.21 26.17 9.67
CA PHE A 644 25.00 25.57 10.75
C PHE A 644 25.16 24.07 10.52
N LYS A 645 26.36 23.56 10.78
CA LYS A 645 26.70 22.14 10.72
C LYS A 645 27.69 21.80 11.80
N GLU A 646 27.37 20.77 12.60
CA GLU A 646 28.28 20.26 13.64
C GLU A 646 28.17 18.74 13.75
N GLU A 647 29.28 18.05 13.93
CA GLU A 647 29.33 16.63 14.16
C GLU A 647 28.73 16.26 15.52
N GLN A 648 27.67 15.48 15.54
CA GLN A 648 27.04 14.96 16.72
C GLN A 648 26.46 13.58 16.45
N GLN A 649 27.19 12.55 16.77
CA GLN A 649 26.79 11.19 16.50
C GLN A 649 25.71 10.69 17.46
N HIS A 650 24.93 9.70 17.01
CA HIS A 650 23.93 8.98 17.80
C HIS A 650 22.82 9.88 18.40
N VAL A 651 22.42 10.92 17.71
CA VAL A 651 21.25 11.70 18.09
C VAL A 651 19.99 10.82 18.07
N ARG A 652 19.24 10.83 19.15
CA ARG A 652 18.04 10.01 19.37
C ARG A 652 16.77 10.83 19.57
N GLN A 653 16.93 12.08 19.83
CA GLN A 653 15.84 13.03 19.96
C GLN A 653 16.28 14.39 19.43
N LEU A 654 15.37 15.01 18.69
CA LEU A 654 15.47 16.39 18.24
C LEU A 654 14.10 17.04 18.47
N THR A 655 14.04 18.09 19.24
CA THR A 655 12.78 18.75 19.62
C THR A 655 12.96 20.25 19.68
N LEU A 656 12.05 21.01 19.05
CA LEU A 656 12.01 22.47 19.15
C LEU A 656 11.42 22.89 20.50
N VAL A 657 11.91 23.97 21.07
CA VAL A 657 11.51 24.54 22.36
C VAL A 657 11.46 26.06 22.29
N GLU A 658 10.85 26.68 23.25
CA GLU A 658 10.76 28.16 23.39
C GLU A 658 10.27 28.82 22.08
N ASN A 659 9.10 28.44 21.63
CA ASN A 659 8.51 28.91 20.36
C ASN A 659 9.47 28.80 19.16
N SER A 660 10.21 27.71 19.08
CA SER A 660 11.18 27.43 18.02
C SER A 660 12.42 28.35 17.96
N SER A 661 12.70 29.11 19.02
CA SER A 661 13.94 29.88 19.11
C SER A 661 15.15 29.04 19.47
N LYS A 662 14.90 27.88 20.07
CA LYS A 662 15.91 26.88 20.47
C LYS A 662 15.47 25.47 20.13
N PHE A 663 16.42 24.54 20.15
CA PHE A 663 16.15 23.11 20.06
C PHE A 663 16.98 22.32 21.08
N ILE A 664 16.43 21.16 21.43
CA ILE A 664 17.08 20.15 22.25
C ILE A 664 17.50 19.01 21.35
N ALA A 665 18.76 18.59 21.43
CA ALA A 665 19.25 17.35 20.85
C ALA A 665 19.80 16.45 21.96
N VAL A 666 19.36 15.17 21.94
CA VAL A 666 19.85 14.16 22.89
C VAL A 666 20.64 13.11 22.14
N SER A 667 21.92 13.00 22.47
CA SER A 667 22.80 11.97 21.93
C SER A 667 22.94 10.82 22.92
N ARG A 668 22.89 9.60 22.39
CA ARG A 668 23.04 8.36 23.16
C ARG A 668 23.83 7.33 22.34
N PRO A 669 25.04 6.96 22.74
CA PRO A 669 25.83 5.93 22.05
C PRO A 669 25.10 4.56 22.11
N LYS A 670 25.36 3.72 21.10
CA LYS A 670 24.89 2.31 21.12
C LYS A 670 25.76 1.49 22.06
N ASN A 671 25.18 0.51 22.73
CA ASN A 671 25.96 -0.49 23.46
C ASN A 671 26.82 -1.31 22.49
N PRO A 672 28.02 -1.70 22.92
CA PRO A 672 28.74 -2.77 22.25
C PRO A 672 27.91 -4.04 22.21
N ALA A 673 27.99 -4.77 21.10
CA ALA A 673 27.27 -6.02 20.94
C ALA A 673 27.66 -7.03 22.03
N GLY A 674 26.67 -7.61 22.73
CA GLY A 674 26.89 -8.67 23.72
C GLY A 674 26.94 -8.24 25.18
N VAL A 675 26.74 -6.95 25.52
CA VAL A 675 26.70 -6.48 26.91
C VAL A 675 25.27 -6.09 27.29
N GLU A 676 24.55 -6.97 27.93
CA GLU A 676 23.25 -6.67 28.55
C GLU A 676 23.46 -5.85 29.84
N SER A 677 22.63 -4.80 30.03
CA SER A 677 22.49 -3.99 31.24
C SER A 677 23.61 -3.01 31.60
N MET A 678 24.37 -2.42 30.66
CA MET A 678 25.28 -1.30 30.99
C MET A 678 24.54 0.04 31.15
N LYS A 679 25.01 0.85 32.08
CA LYS A 679 24.65 2.27 32.17
C LYS A 679 25.33 3.02 31.05
N ILE A 680 24.56 3.81 30.33
CA ILE A 680 25.04 4.65 29.24
C ILE A 680 24.91 6.10 29.66
N THR A 681 25.92 6.90 29.35
CA THR A 681 25.82 8.34 29.48
C THR A 681 25.11 8.91 28.25
N ALA A 682 23.99 9.58 28.45
CA ALA A 682 23.34 10.39 27.45
C ALA A 682 23.79 11.84 27.60
N THR A 683 24.00 12.51 26.48
CA THR A 683 24.36 13.93 26.42
C THR A 683 23.23 14.74 25.80
N LEU A 684 22.80 15.76 26.48
CA LEU A 684 21.77 16.69 26.03
C LEU A 684 22.42 18.01 25.68
N PHE A 685 22.07 18.54 24.52
CA PHE A 685 22.47 19.86 24.05
C PHE A 685 21.25 20.73 23.87
N MET A 686 21.33 21.96 24.40
CA MET A 686 20.36 23.00 24.03
C MET A 686 21.06 24.07 23.19
N ARG A 687 20.50 24.38 22.04
CA ARG A 687 21.08 25.29 21.05
C ARG A 687 20.07 26.28 20.51
N THR A 688 20.55 27.46 20.14
CA THR A 688 19.75 28.51 19.50
C THR A 688 19.56 28.28 17.99
N ILE A 689 18.51 28.85 17.43
CA ILE A 689 18.21 28.91 16.00
C ILE A 689 18.23 30.40 15.58
N PRO A 690 18.88 30.79 14.48
CA PRO A 690 19.49 29.92 13.43
C PRO A 690 21.00 29.66 13.59
N ASP A 691 21.67 30.25 14.55
CA ASP A 691 23.13 30.27 14.65
C ASP A 691 23.75 29.02 15.27
N GLY A 692 22.94 28.08 15.79
CA GLY A 692 23.40 26.82 16.37
C GLY A 692 24.21 26.96 17.66
N LYS A 693 24.26 28.16 18.27
CA LYS A 693 25.04 28.41 19.47
C LYS A 693 24.57 27.60 20.66
N THR A 694 25.48 26.85 21.28
CA THR A 694 25.18 26.04 22.46
C THR A 694 24.88 26.91 23.67
N THR A 695 23.70 26.71 24.25
CA THR A 695 23.31 27.40 25.50
C THR A 695 23.92 26.66 26.68
N PHE A 696 23.74 25.37 26.76
CA PHE A 696 24.37 24.47 27.71
C PHE A 696 24.39 23.02 27.23
N THR A 697 25.23 22.23 27.90
CA THR A 697 25.34 20.78 27.68
C THR A 697 25.17 20.07 29.03
N LEU A 698 24.38 18.98 29.04
CA LEU A 698 24.10 18.19 30.25
C LEU A 698 24.39 16.72 29.98
N GLU A 699 25.00 16.06 30.98
CA GLU A 699 25.25 14.62 30.94
C GLU A 699 24.44 13.92 32.04
N TYR A 700 23.81 12.80 31.70
CA TYR A 700 23.05 11.99 32.65
C TYR A 700 23.10 10.51 32.29
N LEU A 701 22.90 9.64 33.30
CA LEU A 701 22.94 8.20 33.13
C LEU A 701 21.58 7.68 32.74
N VAL A 702 21.54 6.82 31.73
CA VAL A 702 20.31 6.11 31.31
C VAL A 702 20.55 4.59 31.35
N ARG A 703 19.47 3.83 31.53
CA ARG A 703 19.52 2.39 31.38
C ARG A 703 19.71 2.03 29.91
N SER A 704 20.56 1.05 29.68
CA SER A 704 20.55 0.35 28.41
C SER A 704 19.41 -0.66 28.39
N HIS A 705 18.46 -0.48 27.47
CA HIS A 705 17.45 -1.47 27.16
C HIS A 705 17.62 -1.98 25.74
N THR A 706 17.43 -3.28 25.57
CA THR A 706 17.39 -3.95 24.27
C THR A 706 16.12 -3.65 23.47
N GLY A 707 15.19 -2.85 24.02
CA GLY A 707 13.93 -2.47 23.40
C GLY A 707 13.94 -1.07 22.79
N THR A 708 13.12 -0.87 21.77
CA THR A 708 12.95 0.34 20.95
C THR A 708 12.23 1.49 21.65
N SER A 709 11.81 1.37 22.92
CA SER A 709 11.11 2.43 23.64
C SER A 709 12.07 3.57 24.01
N PHE A 710 11.93 4.65 23.23
CA PHE A 710 12.73 5.85 23.40
C PHE A 710 12.16 6.72 24.53
N ARG A 711 13.00 7.09 25.46
CA ARG A 711 12.64 7.94 26.62
C ARG A 711 12.97 9.38 26.29
N ASN A 712 11.96 10.17 25.94
CA ASN A 712 12.13 11.55 25.55
C ASN A 712 12.37 12.46 26.75
N VAL A 713 13.27 13.41 26.56
CA VAL A 713 13.42 14.58 27.42
C VAL A 713 12.31 15.58 27.04
N VAL A 714 11.66 16.16 28.01
CA VAL A 714 10.57 17.10 27.78
C VAL A 714 10.78 18.40 28.57
N MET A 715 10.23 19.51 28.04
CA MET A 715 10.09 20.75 28.78
C MET A 715 8.70 20.86 29.40
N THR A 716 8.59 21.54 30.52
CA THR A 716 7.30 21.88 31.09
C THR A 716 6.55 22.87 30.22
N SER A 717 5.24 22.97 30.41
CA SER A 717 4.37 23.81 29.57
C SER A 717 4.65 25.31 29.64
N ASP A 718 5.46 25.74 30.61
CA ASP A 718 5.91 27.13 30.82
C ASP A 718 7.40 27.32 30.46
N ASP A 719 8.02 26.35 29.87
CA ASP A 719 9.44 26.33 29.49
C ASP A 719 10.42 26.56 30.66
N SER A 720 9.98 26.38 31.90
CA SER A 720 10.81 26.66 33.10
C SER A 720 11.72 25.50 33.50
N PHE A 721 11.28 24.26 33.28
CA PHE A 721 11.99 23.05 33.68
C PHE A 721 12.21 22.11 32.52
N LEU A 722 13.42 21.51 32.49
CA LEU A 722 13.78 20.42 31.57
C LEU A 722 13.82 19.12 32.36
N ILE A 723 13.13 18.10 31.85
CA ILE A 723 12.91 16.85 32.56
C ILE A 723 13.45 15.69 31.75
N ALA A 724 14.40 14.96 32.33
CA ALA A 724 15.06 13.84 31.71
C ALA A 724 14.77 12.51 32.45
N PRO A 725 14.34 11.46 31.75
CA PRO A 725 14.30 10.12 32.32
C PRO A 725 15.73 9.58 32.45
N ALA A 726 16.07 9.08 33.63
CA ALA A 726 17.43 8.68 33.94
C ALA A 726 17.49 7.42 34.82
N ALA A 727 18.68 6.92 35.06
CA ALA A 727 18.95 5.88 36.02
C ALA A 727 19.79 6.40 37.19
N ASP A 728 19.53 5.90 38.41
CA ASP A 728 20.35 6.18 39.56
C ASP A 728 21.62 5.29 39.59
N LYS A 729 22.52 5.51 40.59
CA LYS A 729 23.71 4.70 40.79
C LYS A 729 23.38 3.22 41.01
N GLY A 730 22.21 2.90 41.53
CA GLY A 730 21.69 1.55 41.75
C GLY A 730 20.93 0.96 40.56
N ASN A 731 21.00 1.58 39.39
CA ASN A 731 20.27 1.16 38.18
C ASN A 731 18.75 1.19 38.32
N ARG A 732 18.20 2.06 39.16
CA ARG A 732 16.76 2.28 39.35
C ARG A 732 16.33 3.50 38.56
N ASP A 733 15.08 3.47 38.05
CA ASP A 733 14.53 4.59 37.32
C ASP A 733 14.33 5.83 38.19
N CYS A 734 14.74 6.94 37.67
CA CYS A 734 14.58 8.25 38.29
C CYS A 734 14.30 9.30 37.20
N VAL A 735 13.78 10.41 37.64
CA VAL A 735 13.58 11.60 36.82
C VAL A 735 14.51 12.68 37.31
N ILE A 736 15.25 13.27 36.40
CA ILE A 736 16.15 14.42 36.69
C ILE A 736 15.48 15.68 36.17
N ILE A 737 15.48 16.72 37.02
CA ILE A 737 14.89 18.02 36.73
C ILE A 737 16.00 19.06 36.71
N TYR A 738 16.08 19.77 35.57
CA TYR A 738 17.02 20.87 35.39
C TYR A 738 16.26 22.18 35.20
N ASN A 739 16.89 23.29 35.53
CA ASN A 739 16.42 24.62 35.11
C ASN A 739 16.65 24.77 33.61
N ALA A 740 15.60 25.09 32.85
CA ALA A 740 15.65 25.13 31.37
C ALA A 740 16.54 26.28 30.84
N ASN A 741 16.68 27.39 31.61
CA ASN A 741 17.47 28.52 31.16
C ASN A 741 18.98 28.36 31.45
N THR A 742 19.32 27.76 32.60
CA THR A 742 20.70 27.68 33.08
C THR A 742 21.32 26.32 32.95
N GLY A 743 20.55 25.26 32.73
CA GLY A 743 21.00 23.87 32.77
C GLY A 743 21.34 23.38 34.20
N ALA A 744 21.09 24.19 35.22
CA ALA A 744 21.42 23.83 36.61
C ALA A 744 20.54 22.65 37.09
N LEU A 745 21.16 21.65 37.74
CA LEU A 745 20.44 20.54 38.35
C LEU A 745 19.61 21.05 39.57
N ILE A 746 18.29 20.86 39.49
CA ILE A 746 17.37 21.23 40.58
C ILE A 746 17.11 20.04 41.50
N SER A 747 16.80 18.90 40.93
CA SER A 747 16.50 17.71 41.74
C SER A 747 16.57 16.41 40.94
N LYS A 748 16.78 15.30 41.69
CA LYS A 748 16.73 13.94 41.15
C LYS A 748 15.72 13.14 41.99
N ILE A 749 14.67 12.66 41.38
CA ILE A 749 13.53 12.03 42.06
C ILE A 749 13.49 10.55 41.64
N PRO A 750 13.71 9.60 42.58
CA PRO A 750 13.58 8.20 42.29
C PRO A 750 12.11 7.81 42.11
N ILE A 751 11.80 7.02 41.08
CA ILE A 751 10.45 6.54 40.84
C ILE A 751 10.33 5.10 41.37
N LYS A 752 9.60 4.97 42.47
CA LYS A 752 9.32 3.70 43.13
C LYS A 752 7.82 3.39 43.03
N LEU A 753 7.41 2.56 42.07
CA LEU A 753 6.01 2.16 41.92
C LEU A 753 5.90 0.63 41.80
N PRO A 754 5.04 -0.03 42.59
CA PRO A 754 4.80 -1.46 42.46
C PRO A 754 4.22 -1.80 41.07
N GLY A 755 4.87 -2.74 40.36
CA GLY A 755 4.46 -3.16 39.01
C GLY A 755 4.87 -2.21 37.88
N PHE A 756 5.74 -1.24 38.18
CA PHE A 756 6.32 -0.34 37.19
C PHE A 756 7.67 -0.94 36.75
N LYS A 757 7.74 -1.46 35.53
CA LYS A 757 9.00 -2.07 35.06
C LYS A 757 9.99 -1.00 34.57
N ASP A 758 9.49 -0.02 33.78
CA ASP A 758 10.33 0.99 33.12
C ASP A 758 9.52 2.26 32.80
N ILE A 759 10.18 3.42 32.75
CA ILE A 759 9.62 4.67 32.22
C ILE A 759 9.61 4.55 30.69
N SER A 760 8.45 4.53 30.05
CA SER A 760 8.31 4.52 28.61
C SER A 760 8.23 5.94 28.01
N CYS A 761 7.53 6.85 28.69
CA CYS A 761 7.31 8.21 28.24
C CYS A 761 7.17 9.17 29.41
N ILE A 762 7.58 10.43 29.21
CA ILE A 762 7.27 11.56 30.10
C ILE A 762 6.44 12.56 29.30
N THR A 763 5.38 13.07 29.91
CA THR A 763 4.48 14.04 29.26
C THR A 763 4.29 15.23 30.15
N PRO A 764 4.52 16.48 29.69
CA PRO A 764 4.19 17.69 30.45
C PRO A 764 2.68 17.80 30.60
N MET A 765 2.24 18.30 31.76
CA MET A 765 0.82 18.52 32.00
C MET A 765 0.41 19.91 31.50
N PRO A 766 -0.53 19.98 30.54
CA PRO A 766 -1.06 21.25 30.08
C PRO A 766 -1.65 22.04 31.25
N ASN A 767 -1.48 23.36 31.26
CA ASN A 767 -2.01 24.27 32.28
C ASN A 767 -1.52 24.01 33.72
N LYS A 768 -0.57 23.10 33.95
CA LYS A 768 0.05 22.83 35.25
C LYS A 768 1.55 22.60 35.11
N PRO A 769 2.35 23.65 34.96
CA PRO A 769 3.77 23.56 34.63
C PRO A 769 4.61 22.76 35.65
N HIS A 770 4.12 22.69 36.91
CA HIS A 770 4.82 21.94 37.95
C HIS A 770 4.41 20.44 38.02
N TRP A 771 3.52 19.99 37.16
CA TRP A 771 3.10 18.59 37.13
C TRP A 771 3.56 17.91 35.84
N ILE A 772 4.04 16.68 36.00
CA ILE A 772 4.42 15.84 34.87
C ILE A 772 3.77 14.47 34.99
N GLY A 773 3.36 13.93 33.85
CA GLY A 773 2.97 12.52 33.71
C GLY A 773 4.20 11.65 33.41
N ILE A 774 4.40 10.59 34.19
CA ILE A 774 5.41 9.58 33.97
C ILE A 774 4.69 8.29 33.67
N ILE A 775 4.93 7.71 32.50
CA ILE A 775 4.17 6.59 31.96
C ILE A 775 5.09 5.37 31.82
N GLY A 776 4.62 4.22 32.30
CA GLY A 776 5.20 2.90 32.07
C GLY A 776 4.46 2.17 30.95
N SER A 777 4.51 0.84 30.94
CA SER A 777 3.86 0.04 29.87
C SER A 777 2.34 0.28 29.77
N ASP A 778 1.62 0.27 30.91
CA ASP A 778 0.15 0.44 30.97
C ASP A 778 -0.30 1.32 32.14
N LYS A 779 0.62 1.78 32.96
CA LYS A 779 0.36 2.56 34.15
C LYS A 779 1.10 3.88 34.08
N GLY A 780 0.51 4.93 34.61
CA GLY A 780 1.16 6.21 34.70
C GLY A 780 1.02 6.83 36.10
N THR A 781 1.85 7.82 36.35
CA THR A 781 1.83 8.56 37.63
C THR A 781 2.02 10.03 37.35
N ILE A 782 1.34 10.86 38.14
CA ILE A 782 1.49 12.31 38.12
C ILE A 782 2.43 12.70 39.23
N LEU A 783 3.53 13.36 38.90
CA LEU A 783 4.55 13.88 39.80
C LEU A 783 4.44 15.40 39.90
N ASP A 784 4.42 15.93 41.13
CA ASP A 784 4.56 17.36 41.42
C ASP A 784 6.05 17.69 41.58
N ILE A 785 6.60 18.49 40.68
CA ILE A 785 8.02 18.84 40.63
C ILE A 785 8.42 19.64 41.87
N ASN A 786 7.57 20.61 42.30
CA ASN A 786 7.87 21.49 43.41
C ASN A 786 7.84 20.73 44.74
N LYS A 787 6.83 19.89 44.94
CA LYS A 787 6.70 19.09 46.16
C LYS A 787 7.57 17.81 46.11
N LYS A 788 8.16 17.47 44.97
CA LYS A 788 8.95 16.25 44.76
C LYS A 788 8.20 14.99 45.17
N LYS A 789 6.88 14.97 44.95
CA LYS A 789 5.99 13.93 45.44
C LYS A 789 5.06 13.45 44.33
N ILE A 790 4.82 12.15 44.32
CA ILE A 790 3.80 11.54 43.47
C ILE A 790 2.43 11.94 44.01
N ILE A 791 1.62 12.58 43.16
CA ILE A 791 0.26 13.01 43.50
C ILE A 791 -0.70 11.86 43.34
N ARG A 792 -0.55 11.11 42.22
CA ARG A 792 -1.49 10.06 41.86
C ARG A 792 -0.86 9.03 40.90
N THR A 793 -1.35 7.80 41.00
CA THR A 793 -1.10 6.71 40.04
C THR A 793 -2.38 6.37 39.32
N ILE A 794 -2.29 6.18 38.00
CA ILE A 794 -3.39 5.85 37.11
C ILE A 794 -3.08 4.46 36.50
N SER A 795 -4.02 3.54 36.62
CA SER A 795 -3.84 2.15 36.22
C SER A 795 -3.88 1.89 34.70
N LYS A 796 -4.41 2.85 33.94
CA LYS A 796 -4.55 2.79 32.48
C LYS A 796 -4.13 4.13 31.89
N TRP A 797 -3.01 4.21 31.17
CA TRP A 797 -2.55 5.44 30.57
C TRP A 797 -1.57 5.18 29.41
N SER A 798 -1.82 5.76 28.23
CA SER A 798 -0.97 5.65 27.05
C SER A 798 -0.17 6.92 26.70
N GLY A 799 -0.31 8.00 27.46
CA GLY A 799 0.49 9.22 27.29
C GLY A 799 -0.21 10.41 26.68
N ASN A 800 -1.27 10.22 25.94
CA ASN A 800 -2.02 11.31 25.31
C ASN A 800 -2.90 12.03 26.33
N ILE A 801 -2.73 13.34 26.44
CA ILE A 801 -3.48 14.20 27.37
C ILE A 801 -4.20 15.26 26.56
N SER A 802 -5.45 15.56 26.93
CA SER A 802 -6.20 16.67 26.35
C SER A 802 -5.53 18.02 26.68
N ARG A 803 -5.67 19.00 25.80
CA ARG A 803 -5.06 20.33 25.96
C ARG A 803 -5.52 21.04 27.26
N ASP A 804 -6.74 20.75 27.72
CA ASP A 804 -7.25 21.27 29.02
C ASP A 804 -6.70 20.50 30.24
N GLY A 805 -5.94 19.43 30.01
CA GLY A 805 -5.33 18.62 31.08
C GLY A 805 -6.30 17.82 31.94
N LYS A 806 -7.56 17.65 31.49
CA LYS A 806 -8.59 16.90 32.23
C LYS A 806 -8.68 15.45 31.87
N TYR A 807 -8.45 15.11 30.61
CA TYR A 807 -8.67 13.76 30.05
C TYR A 807 -7.40 13.14 29.47
N THR A 808 -7.39 11.84 29.43
CA THR A 808 -6.35 11.07 28.74
C THR A 808 -6.99 9.91 27.97
N LEU A 809 -6.30 9.46 26.94
CA LEU A 809 -6.68 8.28 26.17
C LEU A 809 -5.92 7.05 26.66
N TYR A 810 -6.58 5.91 26.64
CA TYR A 810 -5.95 4.61 26.85
C TYR A 810 -6.30 3.70 25.66
N ALA A 811 -5.27 3.33 24.90
CA ALA A 811 -5.37 2.47 23.73
C ALA A 811 -4.34 1.36 23.84
N PRO A 812 -4.69 0.19 24.41
CA PRO A 812 -3.78 -0.94 24.51
C PRO A 812 -3.50 -1.57 23.13
N SER A 813 -2.32 -2.18 22.97
CA SER A 813 -1.88 -2.83 21.72
C SER A 813 -2.78 -3.99 21.24
N ARG A 814 -3.64 -4.49 22.13
CA ARG A 814 -4.64 -5.55 21.83
C ARG A 814 -6.00 -4.99 21.38
N GLY A 815 -6.05 -3.72 21.01
CA GLY A 815 -7.29 -3.04 20.62
C GLY A 815 -8.09 -2.46 21.80
N GLY A 816 -9.04 -1.59 21.46
CA GLY A 816 -9.85 -0.83 22.42
C GLY A 816 -9.41 0.61 22.53
N LEU A 817 -10.33 1.48 22.92
CA LEU A 817 -10.07 2.91 23.18
C LEU A 817 -10.99 3.39 24.30
N GLU A 818 -10.38 3.89 25.37
CA GLU A 818 -11.08 4.43 26.54
C GLU A 818 -10.64 5.87 26.80
N LEU A 819 -11.60 6.71 27.21
CA LEU A 819 -11.36 8.05 27.72
C LEU A 819 -11.39 8.00 29.26
N LEU A 820 -10.35 8.51 29.89
CA LEU A 820 -10.22 8.55 31.34
C LEU A 820 -10.12 9.97 31.81
N GLU A 821 -10.75 10.27 32.97
CA GLU A 821 -10.56 11.53 33.70
C GLU A 821 -9.27 11.44 34.53
N LEU A 822 -8.31 12.32 34.26
CA LEU A 822 -7.02 12.35 34.98
C LEU A 822 -7.16 12.61 36.46
N LYS A 823 -8.16 13.45 36.86
CA LYS A 823 -8.40 13.77 38.26
C LYS A 823 -8.88 12.58 39.07
N LYS A 824 -9.71 11.70 38.53
CA LYS A 824 -10.27 10.52 39.23
C LYS A 824 -9.54 9.23 38.87
N GLY A 825 -8.89 9.17 37.68
CA GLY A 825 -8.31 7.96 37.14
C GLY A 825 -9.34 6.91 36.73
N THR A 826 -10.60 7.33 36.54
CA THR A 826 -11.72 6.47 36.17
C THR A 826 -12.03 6.62 34.67
N THR A 827 -12.46 5.53 34.05
CA THR A 827 -12.97 5.55 32.67
C THR A 827 -14.26 6.33 32.63
N VAL A 828 -14.28 7.40 31.83
CA VAL A 828 -15.46 8.24 31.58
C VAL A 828 -16.30 7.63 30.50
N LYS A 829 -15.65 7.17 29.42
CA LYS A 829 -16.30 6.58 28.27
C LYS A 829 -15.41 5.56 27.56
N THR A 830 -16.03 4.55 26.99
CA THR A 830 -15.38 3.59 26.11
C THR A 830 -15.81 3.87 24.67
N TYR A 831 -14.88 4.31 23.83
CA TYR A 831 -15.13 4.54 22.40
C TYR A 831 -15.15 3.22 21.63
N ILE A 832 -14.16 2.35 21.91
CA ILE A 832 -14.03 1.05 21.29
C ILE A 832 -13.89 0.01 22.41
N PRO A 833 -14.81 -0.96 22.52
CA PRO A 833 -14.67 -2.03 23.48
C PRO A 833 -13.42 -2.88 23.18
N LYS A 834 -12.83 -3.44 24.23
CA LYS A 834 -11.66 -4.30 24.11
C LYS A 834 -12.06 -5.61 23.43
N VAL A 835 -11.43 -5.92 22.31
CA VAL A 835 -11.60 -7.19 21.60
C VAL A 835 -10.28 -7.96 21.73
N ALA A 836 -10.36 -9.27 21.95
CA ALA A 836 -9.18 -10.13 22.02
C ALA A 836 -8.65 -10.43 20.60
N GLU A 837 -8.07 -9.41 19.96
CA GLU A 837 -7.34 -9.55 18.71
C GLU A 837 -5.83 -9.64 18.98
N GLY A 838 -5.04 -10.03 17.97
CA GLY A 838 -3.58 -10.08 18.06
C GLY A 838 -2.95 -8.73 18.44
N VAL A 839 -1.65 -8.70 18.61
CA VAL A 839 -0.90 -7.47 18.91
C VAL A 839 -0.69 -6.67 17.63
N PHE A 840 -1.24 -5.46 17.56
CA PHE A 840 -1.14 -4.55 16.42
C PHE A 840 -0.60 -3.19 16.87
N THR A 841 -0.08 -2.43 15.92
CA THR A 841 0.25 -1.02 16.16
C THR A 841 -1.05 -0.21 16.25
N VAL A 842 -1.24 0.44 17.38
CA VAL A 842 -2.36 1.33 17.63
C VAL A 842 -1.82 2.73 17.91
N ILE A 843 -2.35 3.72 17.20
CA ILE A 843 -2.07 5.13 17.46
C ILE A 843 -3.38 5.80 17.89
N SER A 844 -3.37 6.46 19.02
CA SER A 844 -4.51 7.26 19.49
C SER A 844 -4.03 8.65 19.88
N MET A 845 -4.77 9.67 19.51
CA MET A 845 -4.44 11.06 19.86
C MET A 845 -5.69 11.93 19.85
N PHE A 846 -5.64 13.03 20.61
CA PHE A 846 -6.53 14.16 20.38
C PHE A 846 -6.01 14.98 19.20
N ASN A 847 -6.90 15.59 18.41
CA ASN A 847 -6.46 16.63 17.48
C ASN A 847 -5.97 17.87 18.28
N ARG A 848 -5.33 18.82 17.61
CA ARG A 848 -4.75 20.00 18.28
C ARG A 848 -5.76 20.90 19.01
N THR A 849 -7.07 20.78 18.73
CA THR A 849 -8.15 21.55 19.38
C THR A 849 -8.92 20.75 20.43
N ASP A 850 -8.60 19.47 20.66
CA ASP A 850 -9.33 18.50 21.51
C ASP A 850 -10.79 18.22 21.07
N GLU A 851 -11.19 18.69 19.91
CA GLU A 851 -12.55 18.50 19.40
C GLU A 851 -12.78 17.09 18.87
N TYR A 852 -11.70 16.43 18.45
CA TYR A 852 -11.75 15.09 17.86
C TYR A 852 -10.72 14.16 18.48
N VAL A 853 -11.09 12.90 18.59
CA VAL A 853 -10.22 11.79 18.98
C VAL A 853 -9.95 10.93 17.76
N LEU A 854 -8.68 10.76 17.42
CA LEU A 854 -8.20 9.95 16.31
C LEU A 854 -7.72 8.60 16.83
N TYR A 855 -8.09 7.53 16.14
CA TYR A 855 -7.69 6.17 16.45
C TYR A 855 -7.30 5.42 15.18
N TYR A 856 -6.05 5.03 15.06
CA TYR A 856 -5.55 4.19 13.98
C TYR A 856 -5.25 2.78 14.45
N HIS A 857 -5.62 1.78 13.65
CA HIS A 857 -5.36 0.35 13.89
C HIS A 857 -4.69 -0.26 12.66
N SER A 858 -3.42 -0.68 12.80
CA SER A 858 -2.60 -1.14 11.66
C SER A 858 -3.13 -2.42 11.00
N GLY A 859 -3.62 -3.38 11.80
CA GLY A 859 -4.15 -4.64 11.26
C GLY A 859 -5.40 -4.48 10.39
N ARG A 860 -6.20 -3.44 10.66
CA ARG A 860 -7.39 -3.10 9.87
C ARG A 860 -7.13 -2.02 8.84
N LYS A 861 -5.97 -1.37 8.90
CA LYS A 861 -5.63 -0.17 8.10
C LYS A 861 -6.70 0.92 8.19
N THR A 862 -7.33 1.11 9.35
CA THR A 862 -8.45 2.05 9.53
C THR A 862 -8.11 3.16 10.51
N ILE A 863 -8.51 4.39 10.15
CA ILE A 863 -8.55 5.55 11.03
C ILE A 863 -10.01 5.79 11.40
N ARG A 864 -10.31 5.79 12.69
CA ARG A 864 -11.60 6.22 13.22
C ARG A 864 -11.47 7.58 13.85
N VAL A 865 -12.42 8.45 13.53
CA VAL A 865 -12.52 9.79 14.14
C VAL A 865 -13.80 9.86 14.97
N PHE A 866 -13.63 10.23 16.22
CA PHE A 866 -14.74 10.43 17.17
C PHE A 866 -14.82 11.91 17.52
N ARG A 867 -16.02 12.46 17.55
CA ARG A 867 -16.24 13.80 18.10
C ARG A 867 -16.16 13.74 19.62
N SER A 868 -15.34 14.59 20.23
CA SER A 868 -15.09 14.56 21.69
C SER A 868 -16.33 14.88 22.51
N SER A 869 -17.24 15.75 22.03
CA SER A 869 -18.42 16.24 22.77
C SER A 869 -19.47 15.15 23.02
N ASP A 870 -19.85 14.39 22.00
CA ASP A 870 -20.88 13.34 22.04
C ASP A 870 -20.33 11.93 21.81
N CYS A 871 -19.05 11.82 21.44
CA CYS A 871 -18.34 10.59 21.16
C CYS A 871 -18.95 9.79 19.98
N GLU A 872 -19.61 10.48 19.09
CA GLU A 872 -20.11 9.92 17.83
C GLU A 872 -18.92 9.63 16.90
N ILE A 873 -19.00 8.49 16.20
CA ILE A 873 -18.05 8.17 15.12
C ILE A 873 -18.47 9.00 13.90
N ILE A 874 -17.60 9.90 13.46
CA ILE A 874 -17.86 10.73 12.28
C ILE A 874 -17.13 10.24 11.04
N ALA A 875 -16.12 9.40 11.21
CA ALA A 875 -15.40 8.80 10.07
C ALA A 875 -14.83 7.42 10.44
N ASN A 876 -14.88 6.52 9.48
CA ASN A 876 -14.22 5.22 9.48
C ASN A 876 -13.43 5.10 8.17
N TYR A 877 -12.27 5.74 8.14
CA TYR A 877 -11.45 5.87 6.93
C TYR A 877 -10.46 4.72 6.79
N ARG A 878 -10.48 4.02 5.67
CA ARG A 878 -9.51 2.98 5.35
C ARG A 878 -8.35 3.55 4.52
N VAL A 879 -7.13 3.43 5.06
CA VAL A 879 -5.91 3.86 4.35
C VAL A 879 -5.43 2.75 3.40
N GLN A 880 -4.88 3.15 2.25
CA GLN A 880 -4.33 2.19 1.28
C GLN A 880 -3.03 1.56 1.77
N ALA A 881 -2.10 2.37 2.24
CA ALA A 881 -0.84 1.90 2.82
C ALA A 881 -0.84 2.04 4.34
N GLU A 882 0.00 1.26 5.03
CA GLU A 882 0.17 1.35 6.48
C GLU A 882 0.71 2.74 6.85
N LEU A 883 0.14 3.31 7.92
CA LEU A 883 0.62 4.58 8.45
C LEU A 883 1.91 4.37 9.24
N SER A 884 2.87 5.19 8.97
CA SER A 884 4.12 5.30 9.72
C SER A 884 4.16 6.57 10.60
N ALA A 885 3.45 7.61 10.20
CA ALA A 885 3.34 8.87 10.95
C ALA A 885 1.95 9.48 10.79
N ILE A 886 1.46 10.14 11.83
CA ILE A 886 0.20 10.88 11.83
C ILE A 886 0.33 12.10 12.75
N ASP A 887 -0.17 13.24 12.30
CA ASP A 887 -0.32 14.46 13.12
C ASP A 887 -1.57 15.22 12.67
N SER A 888 -2.01 16.19 13.45
CA SER A 888 -3.10 17.10 13.07
C SER A 888 -2.58 18.53 12.91
N THR A 889 -3.17 19.28 11.96
CA THR A 889 -2.86 20.68 11.75
C THR A 889 -3.16 21.50 13.02
N TYR A 890 -2.46 22.60 13.20
CA TYR A 890 -2.60 23.43 14.41
C TYR A 890 -3.99 24.05 14.58
N ASP A 891 -4.66 24.33 13.46
CA ASP A 891 -6.07 24.77 13.44
C ASP A 891 -7.08 23.64 13.74
N GLY A 892 -6.61 22.41 13.86
CA GLY A 892 -7.43 21.24 14.15
C GLY A 892 -8.38 20.80 13.02
N LYS A 893 -8.32 21.47 11.85
CA LYS A 893 -9.25 21.21 10.73
C LYS A 893 -8.86 20.03 9.87
N SER A 894 -7.59 19.63 9.88
CA SER A 894 -7.08 18.54 9.04
C SER A 894 -6.12 17.63 9.79
N ILE A 895 -5.95 16.43 9.27
CA ILE A 895 -4.93 15.46 9.70
C ILE A 895 -3.94 15.24 8.57
N VAL A 896 -2.69 15.05 8.93
CA VAL A 896 -1.58 14.77 8.01
C VAL A 896 -1.10 13.35 8.24
N LEU A 897 -1.07 12.56 7.20
CA LEU A 897 -0.73 11.14 7.22
C LEU A 897 0.55 10.92 6.42
N GLY A 898 1.51 10.23 7.01
CA GLY A 898 2.69 9.70 6.34
C GLY A 898 2.62 8.19 6.30
N THR A 899 2.96 7.61 5.18
CA THR A 899 2.80 6.18 4.92
C THR A 899 4.14 5.49 4.66
N VAL A 900 4.14 4.17 4.83
CA VAL A 900 5.33 3.33 4.56
C VAL A 900 5.76 3.35 3.10
N ASP A 901 4.89 3.75 2.19
CA ASP A 901 5.15 3.89 0.76
C ASP A 901 5.64 5.29 0.34
N GLY A 902 5.88 6.16 1.31
CA GLY A 902 6.42 7.50 1.08
C GLY A 902 5.40 8.56 0.67
N CYS A 903 4.10 8.27 0.75
CA CYS A 903 3.05 9.23 0.44
C CYS A 903 2.71 10.09 1.65
N VAL A 904 2.43 11.36 1.40
CA VAL A 904 1.82 12.30 2.35
C VAL A 904 0.39 12.55 1.91
N SER A 905 -0.57 12.36 2.81
CA SER A 905 -1.98 12.65 2.55
C SER A 905 -2.50 13.61 3.60
N VAL A 906 -3.26 14.60 3.19
CA VAL A 906 -3.94 15.53 4.08
C VAL A 906 -5.44 15.34 3.94
N LEU A 907 -6.10 15.06 5.05
CA LEU A 907 -7.55 14.83 5.12
C LEU A 907 -8.19 15.90 6.00
N ALA A 908 -9.14 16.63 5.45
CA ALA A 908 -9.96 17.57 6.23
C ALA A 908 -10.97 16.79 7.08
N ILE A 909 -11.19 17.24 8.31
CA ILE A 909 -12.21 16.70 9.22
C ILE A 909 -13.53 17.41 8.91
N ALA A 910 -14.28 16.91 7.96
CA ALA A 910 -15.51 17.48 7.42
C ALA A 910 -16.73 17.19 8.33
N ASP A 911 -16.69 17.63 9.59
CA ASP A 911 -17.79 17.38 10.53
C ASP A 911 -19.10 18.00 10.02
N PRO A 912 -20.16 17.21 9.74
CA PRO A 912 -21.41 17.72 9.19
C PRO A 912 -22.14 18.73 10.09
N LYS A 913 -21.84 18.74 11.40
CA LYS A 913 -22.43 19.66 12.37
C LYS A 913 -21.78 21.04 12.39
N LYS A 914 -20.69 21.26 11.61
CA LYS A 914 -19.92 22.51 11.59
C LYS A 914 -19.94 23.17 10.21
N GLU A 915 -20.70 24.27 10.08
CA GLU A 915 -20.77 25.03 8.81
C GLU A 915 -19.42 25.66 8.41
N GLU A 916 -18.61 26.10 9.38
CA GLU A 916 -17.27 26.68 9.13
C GLU A 916 -16.34 25.74 8.37
N ILE A 917 -16.52 24.44 8.52
CA ILE A 917 -15.71 23.44 7.83
C ILE A 917 -16.15 23.28 6.38
N LYS A 918 -17.43 23.42 6.09
CA LYS A 918 -17.93 23.42 4.69
C LYS A 918 -17.34 24.57 3.89
N GLU A 919 -17.31 25.77 4.49
CA GLU A 919 -16.65 26.92 3.87
C GLU A 919 -15.14 26.70 3.68
N TYR A 920 -14.48 26.11 4.68
CA TYR A 920 -13.07 25.76 4.57
C TYR A 920 -12.80 24.81 3.38
N ILE A 921 -13.58 23.75 3.23
CA ILE A 921 -13.43 22.77 2.15
C ILE A 921 -13.72 23.42 0.79
N ALA A 922 -14.80 24.21 0.68
CA ALA A 922 -15.17 24.89 -0.57
C ALA A 922 -14.10 25.87 -1.07
N ASN A 923 -13.33 26.46 -0.13
CA ASN A 923 -12.26 27.42 -0.43
C ASN A 923 -10.87 26.77 -0.62
N LEU A 924 -10.76 25.43 -0.57
CA LEU A 924 -9.48 24.75 -0.81
C LEU A 924 -8.99 25.00 -2.23
N PRO A 925 -7.68 25.28 -2.45
CA PRO A 925 -7.12 25.52 -3.77
C PRO A 925 -7.40 24.41 -4.78
N SER A 926 -7.49 23.17 -4.32
CA SER A 926 -7.76 21.97 -5.13
C SER A 926 -9.18 21.93 -5.70
N ARG A 927 -10.12 22.75 -5.20
CA ARG A 927 -11.49 22.90 -5.72
C ARG A 927 -11.61 23.93 -6.84
N ASP A 928 -10.51 24.66 -7.14
CA ASP A 928 -10.44 25.61 -8.28
C ASP A 928 -10.24 24.86 -9.61
N GLU A 929 -11.04 25.15 -10.62
CA GLU A 929 -10.94 24.53 -11.96
C GLU A 929 -9.58 24.73 -12.63
N ASN A 930 -8.90 25.82 -12.31
CA ASN A 930 -7.58 26.13 -12.84
C ASN A 930 -6.42 25.55 -12.00
N TRP A 931 -6.73 24.79 -10.95
CA TRP A 931 -5.73 24.24 -10.05
C TRP A 931 -4.66 23.41 -10.78
N LYS A 932 -5.09 22.57 -11.74
CA LYS A 932 -4.20 21.74 -12.56
C LYS A 932 -3.16 22.59 -13.31
N LYS A 933 -3.62 23.63 -14.02
CA LYS A 933 -2.72 24.52 -14.79
C LYS A 933 -1.74 25.27 -13.88
N LYS A 934 -2.22 25.74 -12.73
CA LYS A 934 -1.37 26.40 -11.71
C LYS A 934 -0.34 25.43 -11.16
N THR A 935 -0.75 24.19 -10.88
CA THR A 935 0.09 23.13 -10.31
C THR A 935 1.17 22.69 -11.28
N GLU A 936 0.86 22.46 -12.55
CA GLU A 936 1.84 22.07 -13.57
C GLU A 936 2.89 23.16 -13.81
N LYS A 937 2.47 24.44 -13.91
CA LYS A 937 3.41 25.55 -14.04
C LYS A 937 4.41 25.61 -12.88
N GLN A 938 3.96 25.38 -11.67
CA GLN A 938 4.83 25.35 -10.50
C GLN A 938 5.76 24.11 -10.52
N ARG A 939 5.29 22.93 -10.93
CA ARG A 939 6.13 21.72 -11.10
C ARG A 939 7.26 21.96 -12.10
N VAL A 940 6.95 22.57 -13.23
CA VAL A 940 7.96 22.92 -14.23
C VAL A 940 9.00 23.87 -13.63
N ALA A 941 8.57 24.88 -12.91
CA ALA A 941 9.47 25.84 -12.25
C ALA A 941 10.39 25.17 -11.20
N ILE A 942 9.86 24.21 -10.42
CA ILE A 942 10.63 23.44 -9.43
C ILE A 942 11.66 22.53 -10.12
N LYS A 943 11.24 21.79 -11.15
CA LYS A 943 12.15 20.96 -11.96
C LYS A 943 13.26 21.78 -12.60
N PHE A 944 12.92 22.98 -13.09
CA PHE A 944 13.91 23.91 -13.67
C PHE A 944 14.91 24.38 -12.62
N LYS A 945 14.45 24.74 -11.42
CA LYS A 945 15.33 25.09 -10.28
C LYS A 945 16.22 23.94 -9.86
N ALA A 946 15.68 22.71 -9.79
CA ALA A 946 16.47 21.53 -9.46
C ALA A 946 17.52 21.23 -10.53
N ALA A 947 17.15 21.32 -11.82
CA ALA A 947 18.10 21.14 -12.92
C ALA A 947 19.18 22.23 -12.94
N ALA A 948 18.82 23.49 -12.66
CA ALA A 948 19.78 24.59 -12.55
C ALA A 948 20.74 24.41 -11.38
N ARG A 949 20.31 23.79 -10.28
CA ARG A 949 21.20 23.45 -9.16
C ARG A 949 22.18 22.34 -9.51
N ILE A 950 21.67 21.25 -10.13
CA ILE A 950 22.53 20.15 -10.60
C ILE A 950 23.59 20.72 -11.58
N ALA A 951 23.19 21.60 -12.50
CA ALA A 951 24.11 22.25 -13.42
C ALA A 951 25.15 23.14 -12.72
N ARG A 952 24.80 23.85 -11.64
CA ARG A 952 25.74 24.58 -10.80
C ARG A 952 26.71 23.65 -10.07
N VAL A 953 26.21 22.62 -9.42
CA VAL A 953 27.05 21.64 -8.71
C VAL A 953 28.02 20.95 -9.66
N THR A 954 27.55 20.57 -10.87
CA THR A 954 28.45 19.98 -11.88
C THR A 954 29.43 20.99 -12.45
N HIS A 955 29.07 22.26 -12.58
CA HIS A 955 29.99 23.33 -12.97
C HIS A 955 31.01 23.61 -11.89
N ASP A 956 30.59 23.66 -10.63
CA ASP A 956 31.51 23.84 -9.48
C ASP A 956 32.44 22.64 -9.29
N LEU A 957 31.96 21.40 -9.47
CA LEU A 957 32.76 20.19 -9.50
C LEU A 957 33.77 20.21 -10.66
N SER A 958 33.34 20.63 -11.85
CA SER A 958 34.27 20.76 -13.00
C SER A 958 35.28 21.88 -12.80
N ALA A 959 34.93 22.95 -12.09
CA ALA A 959 35.89 24.02 -11.70
C ALA A 959 36.86 23.53 -10.62
N ILE A 960 36.41 22.75 -9.65
CA ILE A 960 37.25 22.12 -8.62
C ILE A 960 38.22 21.10 -9.24
N ILE A 961 37.74 20.28 -10.20
CA ILE A 961 38.55 19.31 -10.92
C ILE A 961 39.59 20.01 -11.82
N ARG A 962 39.26 21.16 -12.41
CA ARG A 962 40.23 21.95 -13.20
C ARG A 962 41.26 22.66 -12.34
N ASN A 963 40.95 23.01 -11.11
CA ASN A 963 41.86 23.71 -10.20
C ASN A 963 42.69 22.78 -9.28
N SER A 964 42.34 21.48 -9.24
CA SER A 964 43.11 20.48 -8.55
C SER A 964 43.98 19.71 -9.54
N ASN A 965 45.24 19.50 -9.26
CA ASN A 965 46.15 18.65 -10.05
C ASN A 965 45.71 17.14 -10.09
N ILE A 966 44.46 16.86 -9.88
CA ILE A 966 43.85 15.53 -9.95
C ILE A 966 43.74 15.04 -11.41
N ALA A 967 43.77 15.95 -12.38
CA ALA A 967 43.80 15.57 -13.80
C ALA A 967 45.06 14.75 -14.18
N GLU A 968 46.18 15.00 -13.54
CA GLU A 968 47.41 14.20 -13.76
C GLU A 968 47.31 12.80 -13.09
N THR A 969 46.67 12.71 -11.93
CA THR A 969 46.50 11.42 -11.21
C THR A 969 45.50 10.48 -11.86
N ILE A 970 44.48 11.01 -12.58
CA ILE A 970 43.53 10.18 -13.33
C ILE A 970 44.15 9.66 -14.62
N GLN A 971 45.01 10.44 -15.27
CA GLN A 971 45.71 10.00 -16.46
C GLN A 971 46.75 8.91 -16.16
N GLU A 972 47.41 8.96 -14.98
CA GLU A 972 48.32 7.89 -14.49
C GLU A 972 47.58 6.61 -14.04
N LEU A 973 46.28 6.68 -13.73
CA LEU A 973 45.47 5.51 -13.38
C LEU A 973 44.88 4.80 -14.62
N ASP A 974 44.62 5.54 -15.71
CA ASP A 974 44.13 4.94 -16.97
C ASP A 974 45.28 4.28 -17.80
N GLU A 975 46.57 4.76 -17.62
CA GLU A 975 47.70 4.10 -18.27
C GLU A 975 48.23 2.84 -17.54
N ASN A 976 47.70 2.52 -16.35
CA ASN A 976 48.04 1.28 -15.61
C ASN A 976 46.93 0.20 -15.66
N VAL A 977 45.94 0.35 -16.54
CA VAL A 977 44.81 -0.63 -16.74
C VAL A 977 44.72 -1.04 -18.21
N GLU A 978 45.84 -0.93 -19.00
CA GLU A 978 46.02 -1.70 -20.24
C GLU A 978 46.87 -2.95 -20.02
#